data_4df31053192cba41e72ecaef208e8979
#
_entry.id   4df31053192cba41e72ecaef208e8979
#
_cell.length_a   1.000
_cell.length_b   1.000
_cell.length_c   1.000
_cell.angle_alpha   90.00
_cell.angle_beta   90.00
_cell.angle_gamma   90.00
#
_symmetry.space_group_name_H-M   'P 1'
#
loop_
_entity.id
_entity.type
_entity.pdbx_description
1 polymer ?
#
loop_
_entity_poly.entity_id
_entity_poly.type
_entity_poly.pdbx_seq_one_letter_code
_entity_poly.pdbx_strand_id
1 'polypeptide(L)'
;NDIYDGTETSINNVFTNINLGTSAIKNLSRILSIKSFSNNVVATSELTTRVTEGTTTVYVTVEVSSSILLLPEKPMMGRFDNQKVGYFTNPLLSFSDAQQRTDKTQYITRWRMEPKPEDREAYLKGQMVEPAKPIIFYIDNSTPYQWRSYIKKGIEDWQIAFEKAGFKNAIIAKEITDSMHVDMDDVNYSVLTYAASEKKNAMGPSLLDPRSGEILEADIMWWHNVLSMVREWITVQTGTVCPEARNVQLPDALMGDAIRFVACHEVGHSLGLRHNMMGSWAFPTDSLRSEAFTSRMNSTASSIMDYARFNYIAQPGDGVKVLSPHIGPYDMFAIEYGYRWYGKKTPEEEKDVLFDFLSKHTDRLYKYSEAQDVRDAVDPRAQNEDLGDDPVRSSLLGIENLKRIVPQILQWTTTGEKGQTYEEASRLYYAVINQWNNYLYHVLANIGGIYIENTIVGDGVKTYTFVEKEKQQASLKFLMDEVLTYPKWLFDTEVGQYTYLLRNTPIGKQENAPTQILKNAQAYILWDLLGNTRLMRMIENESVNGKKAFTVVELMDGLHKNIFGITERGGIPNVMERSLQKNFLDALLTAAAEPEAVKINKKIANEHFLLDHATSFCSCYAAEQRALRQEDRMGAPRVLNFYGSQLNRISDAISVKRGELLRIKKLLQSRLGTSDTAARYHYEDMILRINTALGIK
;
A
#
# COMPACT_ATOMS: atom_id res chain seq x y z
N ASN A 1 4.04 -35.40 18.71
CA ASN A 1 4.99 -34.27 18.69
C ASN A 1 5.54 -33.92 17.29
N ASP A 2 5.02 -34.57 16.24
CA ASP A 2 5.50 -34.36 14.87
C ASP A 2 4.44 -33.65 13.96
N ILE A 3 3.41 -33.08 14.58
CA ILE A 3 2.34 -32.35 13.84
C ILE A 3 2.80 -30.99 13.35
N TYR A 4 3.78 -30.39 14.03
CA TYR A 4 4.35 -29.12 13.64
C TYR A 4 5.88 -29.23 13.60
N ASP A 5 6.48 -28.98 12.46
CA ASP A 5 7.92 -29.10 12.26
C ASP A 5 8.70 -27.81 12.53
N GLY A 6 8.04 -26.72 12.82
CA GLY A 6 8.65 -25.42 13.14
C GLY A 6 9.27 -24.69 11.94
N THR A 7 9.12 -25.21 10.72
CA THR A 7 9.68 -24.59 9.53
C THR A 7 8.72 -23.61 8.84
N GLU A 8 7.45 -23.59 9.25
CA GLU A 8 6.47 -22.74 8.63
C GLU A 8 6.64 -21.28 9.01
N THR A 9 6.90 -20.48 8.01
CA THR A 9 7.04 -19.02 8.11
C THR A 9 5.73 -18.29 8.48
N SER A 10 4.59 -18.98 8.44
CA SER A 10 3.27 -18.44 8.78
C SER A 10 3.17 -17.96 10.23
N ILE A 11 3.77 -18.65 11.18
CA ILE A 11 3.79 -18.25 12.59
C ILE A 11 4.61 -16.97 12.79
N ASN A 12 5.73 -16.83 12.09
CA ASN A 12 6.53 -15.61 12.12
C ASN A 12 5.78 -14.39 11.54
N ASN A 13 4.76 -14.61 10.71
CA ASN A 13 3.93 -13.52 10.17
C ASN A 13 2.87 -13.02 11.17
N VAL A 14 2.38 -13.88 12.05
CA VAL A 14 1.43 -13.48 13.12
C VAL A 14 2.17 -12.74 14.24
N PHE A 15 3.44 -13.11 14.51
CA PHE A 15 4.28 -12.52 15.54
C PHE A 15 5.51 -11.85 14.90
N THR A 16 5.30 -10.79 14.13
CA THR A 16 6.32 -10.12 13.31
C THR A 16 7.58 -9.65 14.05
N ASN A 17 7.59 -9.67 15.37
CA ASN A 17 8.71 -9.23 16.20
C ASN A 17 9.27 -10.31 17.12
N ILE A 18 8.79 -11.56 17.02
CA ILE A 18 9.27 -12.66 17.87
C ILE A 18 9.98 -13.68 16.99
N ASN A 19 11.28 -13.83 17.17
CA ASN A 19 12.02 -14.93 16.58
C ASN A 19 11.77 -16.19 17.44
N LEU A 20 10.89 -17.09 16.96
CA LEU A 20 10.48 -18.28 17.70
C LEU A 20 11.50 -19.42 17.66
N GLY A 21 12.66 -19.25 17.05
CA GLY A 21 13.63 -20.35 16.88
C GLY A 21 13.15 -21.39 15.86
N THR A 22 14.02 -22.32 15.50
CA THR A 22 13.77 -23.25 14.38
C THR A 22 13.30 -24.64 14.80
N SER A 23 13.27 -24.98 16.09
CA SER A 23 12.87 -26.31 16.55
C SER A 23 12.31 -26.32 17.97
N ALA A 24 11.24 -27.08 18.16
CA ALA A 24 10.64 -27.28 19.46
C ALA A 24 11.49 -28.24 20.33
N ILE A 25 11.56 -27.95 21.62
CA ILE A 25 12.23 -28.80 22.61
C ILE A 25 11.25 -29.90 23.04
N LYS A 26 11.44 -31.13 22.57
CA LYS A 26 10.49 -32.24 22.72
C LYS A 26 10.03 -32.51 24.15
N ASN A 27 10.93 -32.44 25.14
CA ASN A 27 10.59 -32.71 26.55
C ASN A 27 9.93 -31.50 27.26
N LEU A 28 9.85 -30.35 26.62
CA LEU A 28 9.16 -29.14 27.09
C LEU A 28 7.93 -28.82 26.24
N SER A 29 7.56 -29.69 25.31
CA SER A 29 6.45 -29.49 24.39
C SER A 29 5.46 -30.66 24.51
N ARG A 30 4.18 -30.36 24.35
CA ARG A 30 3.11 -31.37 24.50
C ARG A 30 1.88 -31.00 23.67
N ILE A 31 1.09 -32.01 23.28
CA ILE A 31 -0.24 -31.80 22.74
C ILE A 31 -1.18 -31.52 23.91
N LEU A 32 -1.93 -30.42 23.83
CA LEU A 32 -2.91 -30.02 24.83
C LEU A 32 -4.27 -30.63 24.57
N SER A 33 -4.74 -30.59 23.33
CA SER A 33 -6.04 -31.11 22.94
C SER A 33 -6.06 -31.55 21.48
N ILE A 34 -7.02 -32.44 21.17
CA ILE A 34 -7.37 -32.80 19.79
C ILE A 34 -8.88 -32.68 19.65
N LYS A 35 -9.34 -31.86 18.70
CA LYS A 35 -10.73 -31.73 18.30
C LYS A 35 -10.93 -32.42 16.95
N SER A 36 -12.07 -33.05 16.75
CA SER A 36 -12.41 -33.71 15.49
C SER A 36 -13.76 -33.21 14.98
N PHE A 37 -13.75 -32.71 13.75
CA PHE A 37 -14.93 -32.23 13.03
C PHE A 37 -15.20 -33.08 11.80
N SER A 38 -16.26 -32.81 11.04
CA SER A 38 -16.62 -33.59 9.86
C SER A 38 -15.56 -33.57 8.75
N ASN A 39 -14.87 -32.43 8.60
CA ASN A 39 -13.94 -32.20 7.50
C ASN A 39 -12.50 -31.86 7.97
N ASN A 40 -12.26 -31.75 9.29
CA ASN A 40 -10.91 -31.52 9.79
C ASN A 40 -10.70 -32.07 11.22
N VAL A 41 -9.42 -32.19 11.56
CA VAL A 41 -8.95 -32.47 12.92
C VAL A 41 -7.98 -31.38 13.31
N VAL A 42 -8.20 -30.79 14.48
CA VAL A 42 -7.32 -29.75 15.02
C VAL A 42 -6.58 -30.26 16.23
N ALA A 43 -5.25 -30.18 16.19
CA ALA A 43 -4.39 -30.49 17.34
C ALA A 43 -3.83 -29.19 17.90
N THR A 44 -4.13 -28.88 19.15
CA THR A 44 -3.53 -27.75 19.87
C THR A 44 -2.33 -28.24 20.67
N SER A 45 -1.19 -27.63 20.46
CA SER A 45 0.08 -28.01 21.04
C SER A 45 0.73 -26.83 21.76
N GLU A 46 1.28 -27.09 22.93
CA GLU A 46 2.20 -26.18 23.63
C GLU A 46 3.61 -26.50 23.20
N LEU A 47 4.27 -25.54 22.53
CA LEU A 47 5.61 -25.70 21.99
C LEU A 47 6.57 -24.75 22.70
N THR A 48 7.63 -25.29 23.28
CA THR A 48 8.71 -24.51 23.88
C THR A 48 9.92 -24.51 22.96
N THR A 49 10.40 -23.32 22.63
CA THR A 49 11.58 -23.13 21.79
C THR A 49 12.65 -22.34 22.53
N ARG A 50 13.87 -22.38 22.02
CA ARG A 50 14.96 -21.58 22.51
C ARG A 50 15.19 -20.41 21.55
N VAL A 51 15.14 -19.20 22.08
CA VAL A 51 15.33 -17.96 21.31
C VAL A 51 16.58 -17.26 21.85
N THR A 52 17.47 -16.86 20.95
CA THR A 52 18.65 -16.08 21.31
C THR A 52 18.50 -14.67 20.74
N GLU A 53 18.46 -13.69 21.62
CA GLU A 53 18.42 -12.28 21.27
C GLU A 53 19.69 -11.60 21.79
N GLY A 54 20.58 -11.22 20.88
CA GLY A 54 21.90 -10.73 21.22
C GLY A 54 22.75 -11.80 21.94
N THR A 55 23.10 -11.55 23.20
CA THR A 55 23.87 -12.49 24.06
C THR A 55 22.98 -13.29 25.01
N THR A 56 21.69 -13.03 25.04
CA THR A 56 20.76 -13.65 25.98
C THR A 56 19.96 -14.76 25.28
N THR A 57 19.92 -15.94 25.87
CA THR A 57 19.08 -17.05 25.43
C THR A 57 17.94 -17.22 26.41
N VAL A 58 16.72 -17.21 25.90
CA VAL A 58 15.48 -17.41 26.67
C VAL A 58 14.68 -18.58 26.11
N TYR A 59 13.86 -19.19 26.95
CA TYR A 59 12.87 -20.15 26.52
C TYR A 59 11.55 -19.41 26.27
N VAL A 60 10.94 -19.65 25.12
CA VAL A 60 9.64 -19.10 24.75
C VAL A 60 8.69 -20.27 24.54
N THR A 61 7.56 -20.26 25.24
CA THR A 61 6.50 -21.24 25.09
C THR A 61 5.33 -20.58 24.36
N VAL A 62 4.86 -21.21 23.29
CA VAL A 62 3.71 -20.79 22.49
C VAL A 62 2.70 -21.90 22.36
N GLU A 63 1.44 -21.52 22.30
CA GLU A 63 0.36 -22.45 21.96
C GLU A 63 0.08 -22.33 20.46
N VAL A 64 0.05 -23.47 19.77
CA VAL A 64 -0.11 -23.59 18.32
C VAL A 64 -1.20 -24.57 18.00
N SER A 65 -2.16 -24.16 17.19
CA SER A 65 -3.19 -25.04 16.61
C SER A 65 -2.82 -25.44 15.18
N SER A 66 -2.85 -26.74 14.91
CA SER A 66 -2.58 -27.32 13.59
C SER A 66 -3.83 -28.02 13.09
N SER A 67 -4.35 -27.64 11.93
CA SER A 67 -5.52 -28.26 11.32
C SER A 67 -5.12 -29.20 10.18
N ILE A 68 -5.64 -30.44 10.23
CA ILE A 68 -5.50 -31.44 9.17
C ILE A 68 -6.85 -31.52 8.47
N LEU A 69 -6.87 -31.16 7.18
CA LEU A 69 -8.10 -31.05 6.38
C LEU A 69 -8.37 -32.30 5.55
N LEU A 70 -9.64 -32.70 5.50
CA LEU A 70 -10.12 -33.63 4.51
C LEU A 70 -10.50 -32.88 3.24
N LEU A 71 -9.70 -33.04 2.18
CA LEU A 71 -9.96 -32.43 0.90
C LEU A 71 -11.20 -33.01 0.22
N PRO A 72 -11.95 -32.27 -0.60
CA PRO A 72 -13.05 -32.75 -1.39
C PRO A 72 -12.65 -33.95 -2.23
N GLU A 73 -13.51 -35.01 -2.30
CA GLU A 73 -13.25 -36.19 -3.11
C GLU A 73 -12.98 -35.83 -4.58
N LYS A 74 -13.80 -34.92 -5.11
CA LYS A 74 -13.63 -34.38 -6.47
C LYS A 74 -13.16 -32.93 -6.36
N PRO A 75 -11.92 -32.63 -6.75
CA PRO A 75 -11.45 -31.23 -6.76
C PRO A 75 -12.31 -30.40 -7.69
N MET A 76 -12.44 -29.11 -7.37
CA MET A 76 -13.05 -28.13 -8.25
C MET A 76 -12.24 -28.03 -9.55
N MET A 77 -12.88 -27.72 -10.67
CA MET A 77 -12.16 -27.39 -11.89
C MET A 77 -11.36 -26.11 -11.67
N GLY A 78 -10.03 -26.16 -11.79
CA GLY A 78 -9.15 -25.00 -11.72
C GLY A 78 -9.48 -23.99 -12.84
N ARG A 79 -9.21 -22.72 -12.60
CA ARG A 79 -9.31 -21.67 -13.63
C ARG A 79 -7.96 -20.99 -13.76
N PHE A 80 -7.46 -20.87 -14.99
CA PHE A 80 -6.16 -20.24 -15.23
C PHE A 80 -6.15 -18.79 -14.79
N ASP A 81 -5.03 -18.40 -14.18
CA ASP A 81 -4.70 -17.03 -13.90
C ASP A 81 -4.49 -16.21 -15.17
N ASN A 82 -4.77 -14.92 -15.10
CA ASN A 82 -4.42 -13.96 -16.13
C ASN A 82 -3.99 -12.65 -15.48
N GLN A 83 -2.80 -12.17 -15.85
CA GLN A 83 -2.21 -10.96 -15.28
C GLN A 83 -3.06 -9.68 -15.43
N LYS A 84 -4.15 -9.70 -16.24
CA LYS A 84 -5.12 -8.60 -16.35
C LYS A 84 -6.16 -8.58 -15.24
N VAL A 85 -6.22 -9.62 -14.39
CA VAL A 85 -7.19 -9.74 -13.30
C VAL A 85 -6.48 -10.18 -12.03
N GLY A 86 -6.60 -9.40 -10.97
CA GLY A 86 -5.87 -9.62 -9.73
C GLY A 86 -6.48 -10.69 -8.83
N TYR A 87 -6.10 -11.92 -9.01
CA TYR A 87 -6.43 -13.01 -8.10
C TYR A 87 -5.19 -13.53 -7.38
N PHE A 88 -5.36 -14.02 -6.14
CA PHE A 88 -4.38 -14.92 -5.55
C PHE A 88 -4.31 -16.19 -6.37
N THR A 89 -3.14 -16.80 -6.45
CA THR A 89 -2.90 -17.96 -7.30
C THR A 89 -2.35 -19.13 -6.51
N ASN A 90 -2.74 -20.34 -6.93
CA ASN A 90 -2.16 -21.58 -6.48
C ASN A 90 -1.24 -22.12 -7.59
N PRO A 91 0.11 -22.07 -7.41
CA PRO A 91 1.05 -22.55 -8.41
C PRO A 91 1.19 -24.05 -8.39
N LEU A 92 1.11 -24.67 -9.57
CA LEU A 92 1.36 -26.09 -9.80
C LEU A 92 2.53 -26.25 -10.77
N LEU A 93 3.47 -27.12 -10.44
CA LEU A 93 4.52 -27.51 -11.37
C LEU A 93 4.04 -28.72 -12.17
N SER A 94 4.01 -28.58 -13.49
CA SER A 94 3.70 -29.67 -14.41
C SER A 94 4.89 -29.99 -15.30
N PHE A 95 5.09 -31.27 -15.55
CA PHE A 95 6.09 -31.75 -16.51
C PHE A 95 5.63 -33.05 -17.17
N SER A 96 6.09 -33.26 -18.36
CA SER A 96 5.87 -34.51 -19.11
C SER A 96 7.03 -34.74 -20.08
N ASP A 97 7.15 -35.92 -20.61
CA ASP A 97 8.18 -36.27 -21.59
C ASP A 97 8.10 -35.43 -22.88
N ALA A 98 6.91 -34.87 -23.17
CA ALA A 98 6.69 -33.98 -24.31
C ALA A 98 7.15 -32.53 -24.07
N GLN A 99 7.39 -32.15 -22.80
CA GLN A 99 7.82 -30.80 -22.43
C GLN A 99 9.34 -30.72 -22.31
N GLN A 100 9.96 -29.70 -22.87
CA GLN A 100 11.40 -29.45 -22.76
C GLN A 100 11.79 -28.67 -21.48
N ARG A 101 10.82 -28.26 -20.69
CA ARG A 101 11.00 -27.62 -19.39
C ARG A 101 9.80 -27.95 -18.48
N THR A 102 9.96 -27.80 -17.18
CA THR A 102 8.83 -27.73 -16.25
C THR A 102 8.02 -26.47 -16.50
N ASP A 103 6.71 -26.59 -16.63
CA ASP A 103 5.80 -25.46 -16.73
C ASP A 103 5.16 -25.17 -15.36
N LYS A 104 5.09 -23.89 -15.00
CA LYS A 104 4.36 -23.42 -13.83
C LYS A 104 2.96 -23.05 -14.28
N THR A 105 1.99 -23.87 -13.93
CA THR A 105 0.57 -23.59 -14.13
C THR A 105 0.06 -22.85 -12.90
N GLN A 106 -0.67 -21.76 -13.07
CA GLN A 106 -1.28 -21.02 -11.98
C GLN A 106 -2.80 -21.03 -12.13
N TYR A 107 -3.48 -21.55 -11.10
CA TYR A 107 -4.92 -21.44 -10.97
C TYR A 107 -5.26 -20.33 -9.98
N ILE A 108 -6.29 -19.53 -10.30
CA ILE A 108 -6.81 -18.53 -9.38
C ILE A 108 -7.43 -19.19 -8.16
N THR A 109 -7.31 -18.58 -7.00
CA THR A 109 -8.01 -19.02 -5.80
C THR A 109 -9.44 -18.48 -5.82
N ARG A 110 -10.43 -19.35 -5.60
CA ARG A 110 -11.85 -18.98 -5.61
C ARG A 110 -12.72 -20.02 -4.93
N TRP A 111 -13.90 -19.63 -4.47
CA TRP A 111 -14.92 -20.55 -4.01
C TRP A 111 -15.52 -21.35 -5.18
N ARG A 112 -15.96 -22.57 -4.91
CA ARG A 112 -16.73 -23.36 -5.86
C ARG A 112 -18.13 -22.74 -6.03
N MET A 113 -18.37 -22.12 -7.16
CA MET A 113 -19.64 -21.46 -7.50
C MET A 113 -20.21 -22.09 -8.76
N GLU A 114 -21.18 -22.97 -8.60
CA GLU A 114 -21.83 -23.69 -9.70
C GLU A 114 -23.35 -23.63 -9.57
N PRO A 115 -24.10 -23.56 -10.66
CA PRO A 115 -25.57 -23.68 -10.61
C PRO A 115 -25.97 -25.11 -10.18
N LYS A 116 -27.11 -25.22 -9.51
CA LYS A 116 -27.70 -26.52 -9.22
C LYS A 116 -27.90 -27.30 -10.52
N PRO A 117 -27.83 -28.65 -10.53
CA PRO A 117 -27.96 -29.44 -11.74
C PRO A 117 -29.19 -29.12 -12.57
N GLU A 118 -30.35 -28.89 -11.93
CA GLU A 118 -31.62 -28.51 -12.54
C GLU A 118 -31.62 -27.11 -13.16
N ASP A 119 -30.78 -26.18 -12.67
CA ASP A 119 -30.73 -24.79 -13.11
C ASP A 119 -29.66 -24.53 -14.20
N ARG A 120 -28.82 -25.52 -14.53
CA ARG A 120 -27.67 -25.34 -15.44
C ARG A 120 -28.08 -24.87 -16.83
N GLU A 121 -29.17 -25.40 -17.37
CA GLU A 121 -29.66 -24.99 -18.69
C GLU A 121 -30.24 -23.56 -18.68
N ALA A 122 -30.98 -23.19 -17.64
CA ALA A 122 -31.50 -21.86 -17.44
C ALA A 122 -30.36 -20.81 -17.27
N TYR A 123 -29.32 -21.18 -16.48
CA TYR A 123 -28.15 -20.35 -16.29
C TYR A 123 -27.40 -20.08 -17.62
N LEU A 124 -27.15 -21.11 -18.43
CA LEU A 124 -26.48 -20.97 -19.73
C LEU A 124 -27.31 -20.15 -20.74
N LYS A 125 -28.61 -20.04 -20.54
CA LYS A 125 -29.50 -19.14 -21.29
C LYS A 125 -29.54 -17.73 -20.74
N GLY A 126 -28.69 -17.42 -19.74
CA GLY A 126 -28.57 -16.08 -19.15
C GLY A 126 -29.56 -15.77 -18.02
N GLN A 127 -30.26 -16.76 -17.49
CA GLN A 127 -31.11 -16.57 -16.32
C GLN A 127 -30.27 -16.58 -15.06
N MET A 128 -30.60 -15.69 -14.13
CA MET A 128 -29.95 -15.64 -12.81
C MET A 128 -30.51 -16.75 -11.91
N VAL A 129 -29.63 -17.55 -11.33
CA VAL A 129 -29.99 -18.69 -10.48
C VAL A 129 -29.32 -18.63 -9.12
N GLU A 130 -29.75 -19.46 -8.18
CA GLU A 130 -29.02 -19.65 -6.92
C GLU A 130 -27.86 -20.63 -7.14
N PRO A 131 -26.71 -20.43 -6.47
CA PRO A 131 -25.65 -21.43 -6.52
C PRO A 131 -26.04 -22.70 -5.77
N ALA A 132 -25.39 -23.82 -6.10
CA ALA A 132 -25.58 -25.07 -5.39
C ALA A 132 -25.16 -24.96 -3.91
N LYS A 133 -24.12 -24.16 -3.63
CA LYS A 133 -23.64 -23.83 -2.26
C LYS A 133 -23.32 -22.34 -2.22
N PRO A 134 -24.05 -21.51 -1.45
CA PRO A 134 -23.71 -20.11 -1.26
C PRO A 134 -22.48 -19.98 -0.33
N ILE A 135 -21.76 -18.88 -0.44
CA ILE A 135 -20.70 -18.48 0.48
C ILE A 135 -21.38 -17.90 1.73
N ILE A 136 -21.04 -18.40 2.91
CA ILE A 136 -21.65 -17.95 4.17
C ILE A 136 -20.54 -17.51 5.12
N PHE A 137 -20.59 -16.24 5.55
CA PHE A 137 -19.77 -15.73 6.63
C PHE A 137 -20.58 -15.59 7.91
N TYR A 138 -19.99 -15.99 9.02
CA TYR A 138 -20.56 -15.88 10.34
C TYR A 138 -19.90 -14.74 11.12
N ILE A 139 -20.70 -13.87 11.71
CA ILE A 139 -20.23 -12.74 12.54
C ILE A 139 -20.18 -13.23 13.98
N ASP A 140 -18.99 -13.19 14.56
CA ASP A 140 -18.73 -13.62 15.92
C ASP A 140 -19.46 -12.77 16.97
N ASN A 141 -19.85 -13.41 18.08
CA ASN A 141 -20.54 -12.79 19.23
C ASN A 141 -19.73 -11.70 19.92
N SER A 142 -18.40 -11.74 19.84
CA SER A 142 -17.51 -10.69 20.37
C SER A 142 -17.61 -9.37 19.62
N THR A 143 -18.18 -9.39 18.40
CA THR A 143 -18.40 -8.17 17.60
C THR A 143 -19.40 -7.24 18.31
N PRO A 144 -19.02 -5.96 18.56
CA PRO A 144 -19.93 -4.99 19.18
C PRO A 144 -21.24 -4.87 18.40
N TYR A 145 -22.36 -4.91 19.12
CA TYR A 145 -23.70 -4.99 18.54
C TYR A 145 -23.98 -3.88 17.51
N GLN A 146 -23.54 -2.65 17.81
CA GLN A 146 -23.72 -1.49 16.93
C GLN A 146 -23.04 -1.65 15.55
N TRP A 147 -22.00 -2.49 15.43
CA TRP A 147 -21.24 -2.66 14.18
C TRP A 147 -21.71 -3.85 13.35
N ARG A 148 -22.43 -4.82 13.93
CA ARG A 148 -22.82 -6.06 13.23
C ARG A 148 -23.61 -5.80 11.97
N SER A 149 -24.55 -4.86 11.98
CA SER A 149 -25.36 -4.53 10.79
C SER A 149 -24.55 -3.93 9.65
N TYR A 150 -23.47 -3.17 9.95
CA TYR A 150 -22.58 -2.59 8.96
C TYR A 150 -21.61 -3.64 8.37
N ILE A 151 -21.07 -4.50 9.23
CA ILE A 151 -20.24 -5.64 8.79
C ILE A 151 -21.05 -6.57 7.91
N LYS A 152 -22.29 -6.91 8.30
CA LYS A 152 -23.19 -7.71 7.49
C LYS A 152 -23.41 -7.11 6.09
N LYS A 153 -23.68 -5.81 6.02
CA LYS A 153 -23.82 -5.10 4.74
C LYS A 153 -22.53 -5.18 3.92
N GLY A 154 -21.35 -4.97 4.54
CA GLY A 154 -20.07 -5.06 3.86
C GLY A 154 -19.81 -6.42 3.22
N ILE A 155 -20.20 -7.50 3.90
CA ILE A 155 -20.14 -8.87 3.34
C ILE A 155 -21.12 -9.01 2.16
N GLU A 156 -22.37 -8.57 2.33
CA GLU A 156 -23.43 -8.76 1.36
C GLU A 156 -23.35 -7.77 0.16
N ASP A 157 -22.53 -6.71 0.24
CA ASP A 157 -22.29 -5.79 -0.88
C ASP A 157 -21.73 -6.49 -2.13
N TRP A 158 -21.01 -7.59 -1.96
CA TRP A 158 -20.50 -8.39 -3.06
C TRP A 158 -21.59 -9.09 -3.88
N GLN A 159 -22.82 -9.16 -3.38
CA GLN A 159 -23.93 -9.79 -4.09
C GLN A 159 -24.16 -9.19 -5.49
N ILE A 160 -24.00 -7.88 -5.66
CA ILE A 160 -24.14 -7.22 -6.96
C ILE A 160 -23.10 -7.72 -7.99
N ALA A 161 -21.90 -8.05 -7.53
CA ALA A 161 -20.86 -8.61 -8.39
C ALA A 161 -21.16 -10.07 -8.76
N PHE A 162 -21.71 -10.87 -7.85
CA PHE A 162 -22.17 -12.22 -8.15
C PHE A 162 -23.39 -12.24 -9.09
N GLU A 163 -24.27 -11.26 -9.01
CA GLU A 163 -25.38 -11.10 -9.97
C GLU A 163 -24.86 -10.88 -11.39
N LYS A 164 -23.78 -10.10 -11.55
CA LYS A 164 -23.08 -9.98 -12.84
C LYS A 164 -22.54 -11.32 -13.32
N ALA A 165 -22.08 -12.19 -12.43
CA ALA A 165 -21.66 -13.56 -12.76
C ALA A 165 -22.85 -14.52 -13.00
N GLY A 166 -24.10 -14.11 -12.77
CA GLY A 166 -25.33 -14.89 -12.97
C GLY A 166 -25.87 -15.58 -11.73
N PHE A 167 -25.41 -15.22 -10.52
CA PHE A 167 -25.85 -15.85 -9.27
C PHE A 167 -26.55 -14.87 -8.34
N LYS A 168 -27.76 -15.19 -7.92
CA LYS A 168 -28.47 -14.53 -6.81
C LYS A 168 -28.25 -15.28 -5.51
N ASN A 169 -28.32 -14.57 -4.37
CA ASN A 169 -28.12 -15.15 -3.03
C ASN A 169 -26.81 -15.95 -2.91
N ALA A 170 -25.75 -15.45 -3.56
CA ALA A 170 -24.46 -16.14 -3.66
C ALA A 170 -23.60 -15.98 -2.41
N ILE A 171 -23.71 -14.83 -1.72
CA ILE A 171 -22.97 -14.52 -0.50
C ILE A 171 -23.96 -14.05 0.58
N ILE A 172 -23.81 -14.57 1.80
CA ILE A 172 -24.75 -14.37 2.91
C ILE A 172 -23.96 -14.18 4.19
N ALA A 173 -24.34 -13.16 4.97
CA ALA A 173 -23.83 -12.97 6.32
C ALA A 173 -24.84 -13.43 7.37
N LYS A 174 -24.38 -14.16 8.38
CA LYS A 174 -25.18 -14.64 9.52
C LYS A 174 -24.52 -14.25 10.83
N GLU A 175 -25.31 -13.86 11.81
CA GLU A 175 -24.81 -13.69 13.17
C GLU A 175 -24.78 -15.05 13.88
N ILE A 176 -23.71 -15.34 14.63
CA ILE A 176 -23.65 -16.48 15.53
C ILE A 176 -24.61 -16.20 16.69
N THR A 177 -25.52 -17.14 16.95
CA THR A 177 -26.44 -17.08 18.09
C THR A 177 -26.06 -18.10 19.14
N ASP A 178 -26.45 -17.88 20.40
CA ASP A 178 -26.14 -18.80 21.52
C ASP A 178 -26.67 -20.22 21.30
N SER A 179 -27.67 -20.40 20.44
CA SER A 179 -28.21 -21.71 20.06
C SER A 179 -27.37 -22.42 18.99
N MET A 180 -26.45 -21.73 18.34
CA MET A 180 -25.55 -22.29 17.34
C MET A 180 -24.26 -22.71 18.05
N HIS A 181 -23.94 -23.98 17.98
CA HIS A 181 -22.67 -24.51 18.51
C HIS A 181 -21.59 -24.40 17.43
N VAL A 182 -21.19 -23.16 17.12
CA VAL A 182 -20.09 -22.87 16.18
C VAL A 182 -18.77 -22.99 16.94
N ASP A 183 -17.88 -23.85 16.49
CA ASP A 183 -16.49 -23.90 16.93
C ASP A 183 -15.63 -23.26 15.83
N MET A 184 -14.80 -22.29 16.16
CA MET A 184 -13.94 -21.57 15.20
C MET A 184 -12.85 -22.45 14.59
N ASP A 185 -12.59 -23.62 15.17
CA ASP A 185 -11.65 -24.59 14.61
C ASP A 185 -12.32 -25.49 13.55
N ASP A 186 -13.65 -25.42 13.34
CA ASP A 186 -14.37 -26.20 12.36
C ASP A 186 -14.39 -25.49 11.00
N VAL A 187 -13.66 -26.02 10.01
CA VAL A 187 -13.55 -25.48 8.65
C VAL A 187 -14.86 -25.38 7.85
N ASN A 188 -15.97 -25.83 8.41
CA ASN A 188 -17.29 -25.60 7.80
C ASN A 188 -17.85 -24.20 8.03
N TYR A 189 -17.23 -23.43 8.91
CA TYR A 189 -17.65 -22.07 9.28
C TYR A 189 -16.56 -21.07 8.95
N SER A 190 -16.82 -20.17 8.02
CA SER A 190 -16.00 -18.98 7.79
C SER A 190 -16.45 -17.88 8.74
N VAL A 191 -15.59 -17.46 9.65
CA VAL A 191 -15.96 -16.57 10.75
C VAL A 191 -15.25 -15.21 10.66
N LEU A 192 -16.01 -14.14 10.80
CA LEU A 192 -15.45 -12.82 11.08
C LEU A 192 -15.30 -12.68 12.61
N THR A 193 -14.05 -12.77 13.07
CA THR A 193 -13.69 -12.70 14.50
C THR A 193 -13.26 -11.29 14.87
N TYR A 194 -13.85 -10.77 15.94
CA TYR A 194 -13.54 -9.44 16.46
C TYR A 194 -12.64 -9.54 17.69
N ALA A 195 -11.44 -8.96 17.60
CA ALA A 195 -10.45 -9.03 18.67
C ALA A 195 -10.14 -7.67 19.28
N ALA A 196 -10.19 -7.58 20.62
CA ALA A 196 -9.74 -6.41 21.36
C ALA A 196 -8.19 -6.38 21.38
N SER A 197 -7.60 -5.53 20.57
CA SER A 197 -6.15 -5.39 20.44
C SER A 197 -5.78 -3.97 20.01
N GLU A 198 -4.59 -3.52 20.38
CA GLU A 198 -4.02 -2.25 19.91
C GLU A 198 -3.58 -2.29 18.43
N LYS A 199 -3.59 -3.45 17.81
CA LYS A 199 -3.22 -3.61 16.39
C LYS A 199 -4.22 -2.90 15.49
N LYS A 200 -3.72 -2.06 14.59
CA LYS A 200 -4.50 -1.30 13.61
C LYS A 200 -4.55 -2.08 12.30
N ASN A 201 -5.27 -3.20 12.25
CA ASN A 201 -5.30 -4.07 11.06
C ASN A 201 -6.59 -4.90 10.97
N ALA A 202 -6.85 -5.44 9.78
CA ALA A 202 -7.74 -6.55 9.52
C ALA A 202 -7.05 -7.53 8.54
N MET A 203 -7.47 -8.78 8.43
CA MET A 203 -6.94 -9.73 7.45
C MET A 203 -7.91 -10.88 7.21
N GLY A 204 -7.92 -11.38 5.97
CA GLY A 204 -8.76 -12.49 5.55
C GLY A 204 -7.94 -13.67 4.99
N PRO A 205 -7.33 -14.54 5.83
CA PRO A 205 -6.67 -15.75 5.37
C PRO A 205 -7.69 -16.76 4.81
N SER A 206 -7.23 -17.62 3.89
CA SER A 206 -8.05 -18.67 3.29
C SER A 206 -7.34 -20.01 3.33
N LEU A 207 -8.11 -21.07 3.54
CA LEU A 207 -7.67 -22.46 3.39
C LEU A 207 -8.01 -22.96 1.98
N LEU A 208 -7.05 -23.54 1.29
CA LEU A 208 -7.15 -23.89 -0.12
C LEU A 208 -7.02 -25.40 -0.36
N ASP A 209 -7.75 -25.90 -1.35
CA ASP A 209 -7.41 -27.17 -2.00
C ASP A 209 -6.23 -26.96 -2.96
N PRO A 210 -5.04 -27.48 -2.67
CA PRO A 210 -3.84 -27.25 -3.48
C PRO A 210 -3.92 -27.83 -4.89
N ARG A 211 -4.91 -28.69 -5.19
CA ARG A 211 -5.11 -29.28 -6.51
C ARG A 211 -5.81 -28.38 -7.50
N SER A 212 -6.58 -27.39 -7.01
CA SER A 212 -7.49 -26.60 -7.85
C SER A 212 -7.52 -25.10 -7.54
N GLY A 213 -6.98 -24.68 -6.39
CA GLY A 213 -7.16 -23.33 -5.86
C GLY A 213 -8.56 -23.08 -5.29
N GLU A 214 -9.36 -24.14 -5.02
CA GLU A 214 -10.65 -23.99 -4.36
C GLU A 214 -10.46 -23.47 -2.94
N ILE A 215 -11.15 -22.37 -2.61
CA ILE A 215 -11.24 -21.88 -1.24
C ILE A 215 -12.23 -22.78 -0.50
N LEU A 216 -11.78 -23.43 0.55
CA LEU A 216 -12.58 -24.34 1.37
C LEU A 216 -13.17 -23.63 2.58
N GLU A 217 -12.43 -22.66 3.11
CA GLU A 217 -12.80 -21.84 4.24
C GLU A 217 -11.99 -20.53 4.17
N ALA A 218 -12.55 -19.44 4.72
CA ALA A 218 -11.85 -18.16 4.83
C ALA A 218 -12.32 -17.40 6.07
N ASP A 219 -11.42 -17.16 6.99
CA ASP A 219 -11.68 -16.33 8.18
C ASP A 219 -11.33 -14.88 7.96
N ILE A 220 -11.98 -13.98 8.70
CA ILE A 220 -11.64 -12.58 8.75
C ILE A 220 -11.31 -12.21 10.19
N MET A 221 -10.07 -11.78 10.44
CA MET A 221 -9.65 -11.27 11.72
C MET A 221 -9.78 -9.76 11.75
N TRP A 222 -10.58 -9.24 12.67
CA TRP A 222 -10.83 -7.82 12.86
C TRP A 222 -10.27 -7.34 14.20
N TRP A 223 -9.35 -6.38 14.19
CA TRP A 223 -8.83 -5.77 15.42
C TRP A 223 -9.52 -4.44 15.73
N HIS A 224 -9.93 -4.26 16.98
CA HIS A 224 -10.69 -3.07 17.41
C HIS A 224 -10.05 -1.74 17.02
N ASN A 225 -8.74 -1.65 17.11
CA ASN A 225 -8.01 -0.39 16.91
C ASN A 225 -7.96 0.10 15.43
N VAL A 226 -8.48 -0.68 14.49
CA VAL A 226 -8.79 -0.23 13.12
C VAL A 226 -9.68 1.03 13.15
N LEU A 227 -10.62 1.13 14.10
CA LEU A 227 -11.53 2.27 14.21
C LEU A 227 -10.80 3.59 14.43
N SER A 228 -9.74 3.59 15.23
CA SER A 228 -8.91 4.77 15.49
C SER A 228 -8.25 5.29 14.20
N MET A 229 -7.69 4.40 13.41
CA MET A 229 -7.03 4.74 12.15
C MET A 229 -8.03 5.26 11.10
N VAL A 230 -9.16 4.58 10.97
CA VAL A 230 -10.24 4.98 10.05
C VAL A 230 -10.80 6.35 10.42
N ARG A 231 -10.97 6.65 11.70
CA ARG A 231 -11.37 7.98 12.18
C ARG A 231 -10.38 9.06 11.73
N GLU A 232 -9.08 8.85 11.91
CA GLU A 232 -8.04 9.79 11.48
C GLU A 232 -8.14 10.07 9.98
N TRP A 233 -8.29 9.03 9.15
CA TRP A 233 -8.46 9.20 7.68
C TRP A 233 -9.71 10.00 7.32
N ILE A 234 -10.88 9.64 7.89
CA ILE A 234 -12.12 10.36 7.63
C ILE A 234 -11.96 11.85 7.95
N THR A 235 -11.42 12.15 9.14
CA THR A 235 -11.26 13.54 9.57
C THR A 235 -10.30 14.32 8.66
N VAL A 236 -9.14 13.76 8.33
CA VAL A 236 -8.12 14.42 7.52
C VAL A 236 -8.54 14.55 6.05
N GLN A 237 -9.21 13.54 5.49
CA GLN A 237 -9.52 13.50 4.08
C GLN A 237 -10.88 14.13 3.74
N THR A 238 -11.83 14.12 4.66
CA THR A 238 -13.20 14.60 4.38
C THR A 238 -13.68 15.71 5.31
N GLY A 239 -12.97 16.06 6.37
CA GLY A 239 -13.43 17.03 7.37
C GLY A 239 -13.79 18.41 6.83
N THR A 240 -13.29 18.79 5.64
CA THR A 240 -13.67 20.06 5.00
C THR A 240 -15.07 20.01 4.38
N VAL A 241 -15.51 18.85 3.90
CA VAL A 241 -16.79 18.65 3.19
C VAL A 241 -17.83 17.87 4.00
N CYS A 242 -17.41 17.17 5.06
CA CYS A 242 -18.24 16.39 5.97
C CYS A 242 -18.16 16.96 7.39
N PRO A 243 -19.13 17.76 7.84
CA PRO A 243 -19.12 18.36 9.19
C PRO A 243 -19.08 17.31 10.30
N GLU A 244 -19.71 16.15 10.10
CA GLU A 244 -19.77 15.04 11.03
C GLU A 244 -18.39 14.44 11.32
N ALA A 245 -17.43 14.61 10.41
CA ALA A 245 -16.05 14.13 10.52
C ALA A 245 -15.16 15.00 11.46
N ARG A 246 -15.70 16.11 11.99
CA ARG A 246 -14.93 17.12 12.77
C ARG A 246 -14.93 16.87 14.28
N ASN A 247 -15.27 15.67 14.71
CA ASN A 247 -15.40 15.33 16.13
C ASN A 247 -14.38 14.27 16.57
N VAL A 248 -13.99 14.32 17.83
CA VAL A 248 -13.13 13.28 18.43
C VAL A 248 -13.80 11.92 18.37
N GLN A 249 -15.11 11.88 18.60
CA GLN A 249 -15.93 10.69 18.41
C GLN A 249 -16.86 10.91 17.22
N LEU A 250 -16.71 10.09 16.18
CA LEU A 250 -17.57 10.16 15.01
C LEU A 250 -18.96 9.58 15.32
N PRO A 251 -20.02 10.10 14.69
CA PRO A 251 -21.34 9.47 14.75
C PRO A 251 -21.30 8.01 14.27
N ASP A 252 -22.09 7.14 14.91
CA ASP A 252 -22.15 5.70 14.58
C ASP A 252 -22.45 5.44 13.10
N ALA A 253 -23.27 6.26 12.45
CA ALA A 253 -23.57 6.11 11.03
C ALA A 253 -22.33 6.30 10.15
N LEU A 254 -21.52 7.34 10.42
CA LEU A 254 -20.31 7.63 9.64
C LEU A 254 -19.23 6.58 9.90
N MET A 255 -19.01 6.22 11.16
CA MET A 255 -18.07 5.15 11.51
C MET A 255 -18.54 3.80 10.97
N GLY A 256 -19.84 3.53 11.04
CA GLY A 256 -20.43 2.30 10.52
C GLY A 256 -20.25 2.13 9.01
N ASP A 257 -20.43 3.19 8.22
CA ASP A 257 -20.15 3.15 6.77
C ASP A 257 -18.68 2.87 6.47
N ALA A 258 -17.78 3.42 7.28
CA ALA A 258 -16.36 3.12 7.16
C ALA A 258 -16.02 1.67 7.55
N ILE A 259 -16.67 1.12 8.60
CA ILE A 259 -16.58 -0.30 8.96
C ILE A 259 -17.10 -1.19 7.82
N ARG A 260 -18.23 -0.82 7.18
CA ARG A 260 -18.78 -1.50 6.01
C ARG A 260 -17.77 -1.54 4.85
N PHE A 261 -17.13 -0.39 4.56
CA PHE A 261 -16.06 -0.31 3.56
C PHE A 261 -14.94 -1.30 3.84
N VAL A 262 -14.40 -1.30 5.06
CA VAL A 262 -13.31 -2.20 5.47
C VAL A 262 -13.75 -3.66 5.39
N ALA A 263 -14.93 -4.01 5.91
CA ALA A 263 -15.45 -5.37 5.85
C ALA A 263 -15.61 -5.85 4.39
N CYS A 264 -16.12 -4.98 3.51
CA CYS A 264 -16.24 -5.28 2.09
C CYS A 264 -14.87 -5.57 1.44
N HIS A 265 -13.84 -4.78 1.77
CA HIS A 265 -12.47 -4.97 1.29
C HIS A 265 -11.88 -6.33 1.74
N GLU A 266 -11.96 -6.66 3.03
CA GLU A 266 -11.44 -7.92 3.56
C GLU A 266 -12.17 -9.15 2.99
N VAL A 267 -13.49 -9.02 2.78
CA VAL A 267 -14.26 -10.07 2.07
C VAL A 267 -13.74 -10.25 0.64
N GLY A 268 -13.36 -9.19 -0.05
CA GLY A 268 -12.74 -9.29 -1.38
C GLY A 268 -11.52 -10.21 -1.40
N HIS A 269 -10.64 -10.11 -0.38
CA HIS A 269 -9.53 -11.04 -0.22
C HIS A 269 -10.00 -12.47 0.02
N SER A 270 -11.01 -12.65 0.86
CA SER A 270 -11.62 -13.95 1.12
C SER A 270 -12.36 -14.53 -0.09
N LEU A 271 -12.61 -13.73 -1.13
CA LEU A 271 -13.10 -14.16 -2.44
C LEU A 271 -11.97 -14.45 -3.45
N GLY A 272 -10.72 -14.35 -3.02
CA GLY A 272 -9.53 -14.62 -3.83
C GLY A 272 -8.93 -13.39 -4.53
N LEU A 273 -9.49 -12.19 -4.34
CA LEU A 273 -9.01 -10.97 -5.01
C LEU A 273 -7.78 -10.39 -4.32
N ARG A 274 -6.84 -9.92 -5.13
CA ARG A 274 -5.68 -9.12 -4.71
C ARG A 274 -6.02 -7.64 -4.76
N HIS A 275 -5.16 -6.81 -4.17
CA HIS A 275 -5.27 -5.37 -4.31
C HIS A 275 -5.20 -4.93 -5.78
N ASN A 276 -6.01 -3.93 -6.15
CA ASN A 276 -5.92 -3.27 -7.45
C ASN A 276 -5.64 -1.78 -7.29
N MET A 277 -4.39 -1.37 -7.28
CA MET A 277 -3.95 0.01 -7.10
C MET A 277 -4.15 0.91 -8.35
N MET A 278 -4.77 0.39 -9.42
CA MET A 278 -5.24 1.20 -10.55
C MET A 278 -6.71 1.61 -10.44
N GLY A 279 -7.41 1.14 -9.42
CA GLY A 279 -8.81 1.46 -9.21
C GLY A 279 -9.06 2.96 -8.98
N SER A 280 -8.19 3.61 -8.21
CA SER A 280 -8.20 5.05 -7.93
C SER A 280 -7.93 5.90 -9.19
N TRP A 281 -6.94 5.50 -10.00
CA TRP A 281 -6.61 6.17 -11.25
C TRP A 281 -7.71 6.06 -12.31
N ALA A 282 -8.55 5.04 -12.24
CA ALA A 282 -9.61 4.81 -13.21
C ALA A 282 -10.63 5.96 -13.28
N PHE A 283 -10.79 6.75 -12.23
CA PHE A 283 -11.70 7.90 -12.21
C PHE A 283 -10.94 9.21 -12.45
N PRO A 284 -11.41 10.08 -13.37
CA PRO A 284 -10.78 11.38 -13.58
C PRO A 284 -10.85 12.25 -12.32
N THR A 285 -9.76 12.94 -12.00
CA THR A 285 -9.63 13.81 -10.83
C THR A 285 -10.79 14.81 -10.71
N ASP A 286 -11.12 15.53 -11.77
CA ASP A 286 -12.20 16.54 -11.73
C ASP A 286 -13.60 15.89 -11.64
N SER A 287 -13.76 14.62 -12.05
CA SER A 287 -15.01 13.88 -11.89
C SER A 287 -15.30 13.53 -10.43
N LEU A 288 -14.28 13.33 -9.60
CA LEU A 288 -14.42 13.07 -8.16
C LEU A 288 -14.95 14.29 -7.38
N ARG A 289 -15.00 15.47 -8.01
CA ARG A 289 -15.63 16.68 -7.51
C ARG A 289 -17.09 16.84 -7.97
N SER A 290 -17.57 15.94 -8.82
CA SER A 290 -18.94 15.97 -9.34
C SER A 290 -19.86 15.08 -8.53
N GLU A 291 -20.88 15.66 -7.90
CA GLU A 291 -21.93 14.92 -7.19
C GLU A 291 -22.62 13.92 -8.13
N ALA A 292 -22.95 14.34 -9.34
CA ALA A 292 -23.62 13.48 -10.31
C ALA A 292 -22.74 12.28 -10.74
N PHE A 293 -21.42 12.47 -10.85
CA PHE A 293 -20.51 11.37 -11.18
C PHE A 293 -20.36 10.42 -10.01
N THR A 294 -20.04 10.93 -8.81
CA THR A 294 -19.79 10.10 -7.62
C THR A 294 -21.05 9.35 -7.20
N SER A 295 -22.23 9.97 -7.29
CA SER A 295 -23.50 9.29 -7.02
C SER A 295 -23.82 8.20 -8.06
N ARG A 296 -23.55 8.42 -9.36
CA ARG A 296 -23.72 7.41 -10.40
C ARG A 296 -22.78 6.22 -10.22
N MET A 297 -21.50 6.49 -9.91
CA MET A 297 -20.51 5.44 -9.68
C MET A 297 -20.67 4.78 -8.30
N ASN A 298 -21.33 5.47 -7.38
CA ASN A 298 -21.48 5.09 -5.97
C ASN A 298 -20.15 4.66 -5.32
N SER A 299 -19.03 5.26 -5.75
CA SER A 299 -17.69 4.93 -5.29
C SER A 299 -16.71 6.04 -5.63
N THR A 300 -15.57 6.06 -4.95
CA THR A 300 -14.43 6.95 -5.23
C THR A 300 -13.34 6.31 -6.08
N ALA A 301 -13.43 4.99 -6.33
CA ALA A 301 -12.52 4.22 -7.17
C ALA A 301 -13.29 3.16 -7.96
N SER A 302 -12.68 2.59 -9.01
CA SER A 302 -13.29 1.50 -9.78
C SER A 302 -13.27 0.16 -9.07
N SER A 303 -12.51 0.04 -7.98
CA SER A 303 -12.36 -1.18 -7.18
C SER A 303 -12.34 -0.87 -5.69
N ILE A 304 -13.09 -1.67 -4.92
CA ILE A 304 -13.01 -1.70 -3.45
C ILE A 304 -11.65 -2.27 -2.98
N MET A 305 -10.96 -3.01 -3.85
CA MET A 305 -9.66 -3.60 -3.55
C MET A 305 -8.50 -2.61 -3.71
N ASP A 306 -8.78 -1.35 -4.05
CA ASP A 306 -7.82 -0.26 -4.00
C ASP A 306 -7.71 0.32 -2.58
N TYR A 307 -6.56 0.91 -2.26
CA TYR A 307 -6.39 1.71 -1.06
C TYR A 307 -6.76 3.19 -1.28
N ALA A 308 -7.77 3.45 -2.09
CA ALA A 308 -8.25 4.79 -2.44
C ALA A 308 -8.66 5.64 -1.22
N ARG A 309 -9.02 5.01 -0.10
CA ARG A 309 -9.48 5.64 1.13
C ARG A 309 -10.69 6.55 0.90
N PHE A 310 -10.67 7.78 1.41
CA PHE A 310 -11.80 8.72 1.31
C PHE A 310 -11.50 9.84 0.32
N ASN A 311 -12.56 10.43 -0.24
CA ASN A 311 -12.45 11.46 -1.29
C ASN A 311 -11.87 12.79 -0.77
N TYR A 312 -10.55 12.88 -0.71
CA TYR A 312 -9.83 14.10 -0.33
C TYR A 312 -9.79 15.17 -1.45
N ILE A 313 -10.27 14.84 -2.66
CA ILE A 313 -10.31 15.75 -3.81
C ILE A 313 -11.51 16.69 -3.73
N ALA A 314 -12.63 16.23 -3.16
CA ALA A 314 -13.85 17.02 -3.01
C ALA A 314 -13.56 18.31 -2.22
N GLN A 315 -14.12 19.44 -2.69
CA GLN A 315 -13.94 20.75 -2.11
C GLN A 315 -15.25 21.26 -1.51
N PRO A 316 -15.19 22.16 -0.51
CA PRO A 316 -16.39 22.86 -0.02
C PRO A 316 -17.15 23.49 -1.17
N GLY A 317 -18.45 23.19 -1.28
CA GLY A 317 -19.32 23.67 -2.35
C GLY A 317 -19.51 22.72 -3.52
N ASP A 318 -18.75 21.64 -3.65
CA ASP A 318 -18.92 20.63 -4.72
C ASP A 318 -20.21 19.79 -4.55
N GLY A 319 -20.76 19.72 -3.33
CA GLY A 319 -21.99 18.97 -3.02
C GLY A 319 -21.83 17.46 -3.03
N VAL A 320 -20.62 16.93 -3.13
CA VAL A 320 -20.33 15.49 -3.19
C VAL A 320 -20.75 14.82 -1.87
N LYS A 321 -21.50 13.73 -1.97
CA LYS A 321 -22.02 12.95 -0.83
C LYS A 321 -21.32 11.60 -0.69
N VAL A 322 -20.95 10.97 -1.81
CA VAL A 322 -20.23 9.69 -1.80
C VAL A 322 -18.74 9.98 -1.61
N LEU A 323 -18.25 9.74 -0.41
CA LEU A 323 -16.89 10.06 0.01
C LEU A 323 -16.00 8.83 0.25
N SER A 324 -16.57 7.63 0.20
CA SER A 324 -15.88 6.35 0.42
C SER A 324 -15.91 5.45 -0.81
N PRO A 325 -14.94 4.53 -0.96
CA PRO A 325 -15.02 3.50 -2.00
C PRO A 325 -16.11 2.47 -1.66
N HIS A 326 -16.70 1.90 -2.71
CA HIS A 326 -17.63 0.78 -2.67
C HIS A 326 -17.31 -0.18 -3.82
N ILE A 327 -18.09 -1.28 -3.95
CA ILE A 327 -17.99 -2.19 -5.10
C ILE A 327 -18.07 -1.40 -6.40
N GLY A 328 -17.03 -1.49 -7.20
CA GLY A 328 -16.89 -0.75 -8.44
C GLY A 328 -16.95 -1.62 -9.70
N PRO A 329 -16.82 -1.00 -10.87
CA PRO A 329 -16.82 -1.71 -12.16
C PRO A 329 -15.76 -2.81 -12.26
N TYR A 330 -14.55 -2.57 -11.72
CA TYR A 330 -13.50 -3.58 -11.71
C TYR A 330 -13.86 -4.80 -10.86
N ASP A 331 -14.45 -4.59 -9.69
CA ASP A 331 -14.84 -5.69 -8.80
C ASP A 331 -15.87 -6.60 -9.44
N MET A 332 -16.87 -5.99 -10.10
CA MET A 332 -17.88 -6.73 -10.86
C MET A 332 -17.26 -7.52 -12.02
N PHE A 333 -16.31 -6.92 -12.74
CA PHE A 333 -15.54 -7.58 -13.80
C PHE A 333 -14.69 -8.74 -13.26
N ALA A 334 -13.98 -8.53 -12.16
CA ALA A 334 -13.12 -9.55 -11.56
C ALA A 334 -13.94 -10.75 -11.04
N ILE A 335 -15.06 -10.50 -10.36
CA ILE A 335 -15.96 -11.57 -9.91
C ILE A 335 -16.59 -12.29 -11.10
N GLU A 336 -16.99 -11.57 -12.15
CA GLU A 336 -17.51 -12.23 -13.36
C GLU A 336 -16.44 -13.13 -14.00
N TYR A 337 -15.19 -12.67 -14.13
CA TYR A 337 -14.08 -13.48 -14.60
C TYR A 337 -13.86 -14.73 -13.73
N GLY A 338 -13.80 -14.58 -12.43
CA GLY A 338 -13.49 -15.67 -11.50
C GLY A 338 -14.64 -16.66 -11.30
N TYR A 339 -15.89 -16.20 -11.33
CA TYR A 339 -17.03 -16.97 -10.81
C TYR A 339 -18.11 -17.33 -11.83
N ARG A 340 -18.17 -16.69 -13.03
CA ARG A 340 -19.12 -17.09 -14.05
C ARG A 340 -18.87 -18.55 -14.46
N TRP A 341 -19.93 -19.37 -14.43
CA TRP A 341 -19.86 -20.77 -14.83
C TRP A 341 -20.14 -20.91 -16.34
N TYR A 342 -19.23 -21.54 -17.07
CA TYR A 342 -19.33 -21.70 -18.53
C TYR A 342 -19.74 -23.12 -18.97
N GLY A 343 -19.96 -24.03 -18.03
CA GLY A 343 -20.34 -25.41 -18.34
C GLY A 343 -19.25 -26.24 -19.01
N LYS A 344 -18.01 -25.77 -18.97
CA LYS A 344 -16.86 -26.46 -19.53
C LYS A 344 -16.40 -27.59 -18.59
N LYS A 345 -15.65 -28.56 -19.15
CA LYS A 345 -15.20 -29.73 -18.41
C LYS A 345 -13.76 -29.65 -17.96
N THR A 346 -12.94 -28.88 -18.66
CA THR A 346 -11.53 -28.69 -18.35
C THR A 346 -11.14 -27.21 -18.36
N PRO A 347 -10.09 -26.82 -17.65
CA PRO A 347 -9.57 -25.45 -17.68
C PRO A 347 -9.18 -24.99 -19.10
N GLU A 348 -8.66 -25.91 -19.93
CA GLU A 348 -8.26 -25.63 -21.30
C GLU A 348 -9.45 -25.24 -22.16
N GLU A 349 -10.61 -25.87 -21.99
CA GLU A 349 -11.85 -25.52 -22.71
C GLU A 349 -12.39 -24.15 -22.35
N GLU A 350 -12.02 -23.58 -21.18
CA GLU A 350 -12.41 -22.24 -20.76
C GLU A 350 -11.51 -21.11 -21.34
N LYS A 351 -10.29 -21.42 -21.78
CA LYS A 351 -9.31 -20.40 -22.22
C LYS A 351 -9.87 -19.42 -23.24
N ASP A 352 -10.49 -19.94 -24.30
CA ASP A 352 -10.99 -19.09 -25.40
C ASP A 352 -12.10 -18.17 -24.92
N VAL A 353 -13.04 -18.69 -24.11
CA VAL A 353 -14.14 -17.89 -23.57
C VAL A 353 -13.65 -16.81 -22.63
N LEU A 354 -12.67 -17.11 -21.79
CA LEU A 354 -12.04 -16.14 -20.89
C LEU A 354 -11.24 -15.09 -21.66
N PHE A 355 -10.53 -15.49 -22.71
CA PHE A 355 -9.84 -14.56 -23.59
C PHE A 355 -10.81 -13.60 -24.28
N ASP A 356 -11.90 -14.10 -24.85
CA ASP A 356 -12.96 -13.29 -25.45
C ASP A 356 -13.60 -12.34 -24.43
N PHE A 357 -13.77 -12.78 -23.18
CA PHE A 357 -14.26 -11.94 -22.10
C PHE A 357 -13.29 -10.78 -21.84
N LEU A 358 -11.99 -11.05 -21.66
CA LEU A 358 -10.98 -10.04 -21.41
C LEU A 358 -10.83 -9.05 -22.58
N SER A 359 -10.92 -9.53 -23.81
CA SER A 359 -10.81 -8.68 -25.02
C SER A 359 -11.90 -7.62 -25.15
N LYS A 360 -13.05 -7.82 -24.50
CA LYS A 360 -14.18 -6.88 -24.44
C LYS A 360 -14.06 -5.87 -23.30
N HIS A 361 -13.15 -6.09 -22.35
CA HIS A 361 -12.99 -5.25 -21.16
C HIS A 361 -11.63 -4.55 -21.18
N THR A 362 -11.44 -3.63 -22.13
CA THR A 362 -10.16 -2.91 -22.35
C THR A 362 -10.16 -1.48 -21.78
N ASP A 363 -11.31 -0.99 -21.32
CA ASP A 363 -11.45 0.35 -20.74
C ASP A 363 -10.62 0.50 -19.47
N ARG A 364 -10.27 1.75 -19.14
CA ARG A 364 -9.51 2.10 -17.94
C ARG A 364 -10.15 1.61 -16.62
N LEU A 365 -11.48 1.46 -16.61
CA LEU A 365 -12.23 0.97 -15.45
C LEU A 365 -11.89 -0.47 -15.06
N TYR A 366 -11.31 -1.25 -15.99
CA TYR A 366 -10.97 -2.68 -15.80
C TYR A 366 -9.47 -2.93 -15.71
N LYS A 367 -8.66 -1.87 -15.64
CA LYS A 367 -7.21 -1.99 -15.49
C LYS A 367 -6.84 -2.53 -14.11
N TYR A 368 -5.78 -3.31 -14.09
CA TYR A 368 -5.25 -3.94 -12.89
C TYR A 368 -3.76 -3.67 -12.76
N SER A 369 -3.35 -3.32 -11.56
CA SER A 369 -1.95 -3.35 -11.12
C SER A 369 -1.86 -3.62 -9.63
N GLU A 370 -0.82 -4.35 -9.27
CA GLU A 370 -0.49 -4.64 -7.88
C GLU A 370 0.07 -3.41 -7.15
N ALA A 371 0.14 -3.54 -5.83
CA ALA A 371 0.74 -2.52 -4.98
C ALA A 371 2.24 -2.37 -5.25
N GLN A 372 2.72 -1.13 -5.23
CA GLN A 372 4.13 -0.77 -5.31
C GLN A 372 4.61 -0.21 -3.97
N ASP A 373 5.92 -0.27 -3.73
CA ASP A 373 6.50 0.48 -2.62
C ASP A 373 6.32 1.98 -2.88
N VAL A 374 5.76 2.71 -1.92
CA VAL A 374 5.42 4.13 -2.07
C VAL A 374 6.64 4.97 -2.46
N ARG A 375 7.82 4.65 -1.91
CA ARG A 375 9.05 5.38 -2.19
C ARG A 375 9.68 5.03 -3.53
N ASP A 376 9.46 3.80 -3.99
CA ASP A 376 10.05 3.24 -5.22
C ASP A 376 8.99 3.03 -6.32
N ALA A 377 7.81 3.63 -6.20
CA ALA A 377 6.76 3.51 -7.21
C ALA A 377 7.30 3.90 -8.60
N VAL A 378 7.07 3.03 -9.55
CA VAL A 378 7.53 3.17 -10.95
C VAL A 378 6.39 3.64 -11.83
N ASP A 379 5.21 3.02 -11.69
CA ASP A 379 4.00 3.45 -12.38
C ASP A 379 3.20 4.42 -11.49
N PRO A 380 3.11 5.70 -11.86
CA PRO A 380 2.39 6.70 -11.07
C PRO A 380 0.89 6.51 -11.04
N ARG A 381 0.34 5.54 -11.78
CA ARG A 381 -1.09 5.21 -11.84
C ARG A 381 -1.50 4.15 -10.82
N ALA A 382 -0.53 3.47 -10.20
CA ALA A 382 -0.77 2.35 -9.29
C ALA A 382 -0.11 2.63 -7.95
N GLN A 383 -0.68 3.53 -7.18
CA GLN A 383 -0.13 3.98 -5.90
C GLN A 383 -1.13 3.70 -4.76
N ASN A 384 -0.61 3.70 -3.54
CA ASN A 384 -1.44 3.56 -2.35
C ASN A 384 -2.00 4.92 -1.94
N GLU A 385 -3.28 4.98 -1.57
CA GLU A 385 -3.93 6.15 -0.98
C GLU A 385 -3.98 7.39 -1.92
N ASP A 386 -3.76 7.19 -3.22
CA ASP A 386 -3.97 8.21 -4.22
C ASP A 386 -5.41 8.20 -4.77
N LEU A 387 -5.80 9.25 -5.45
CA LEU A 387 -7.08 9.38 -6.13
C LEU A 387 -6.93 10.18 -7.42
N GLY A 388 -7.67 9.74 -8.44
CA GLY A 388 -7.75 10.44 -9.71
C GLY A 388 -6.58 10.17 -10.64
N ASP A 389 -6.70 10.67 -11.86
CA ASP A 389 -5.77 10.39 -12.95
C ASP A 389 -4.65 11.44 -13.12
N ASP A 390 -4.66 12.46 -12.28
CA ASP A 390 -3.65 13.52 -12.24
C ASP A 390 -3.13 13.70 -10.80
N PRO A 391 -2.00 13.05 -10.43
CA PRO A 391 -1.45 13.16 -9.09
C PRO A 391 -1.13 14.59 -8.66
N VAL A 392 -0.69 15.46 -9.56
CA VAL A 392 -0.39 16.87 -9.24
C VAL A 392 -1.68 17.61 -8.88
N ARG A 393 -2.70 17.48 -9.71
CA ARG A 393 -4.01 18.13 -9.51
C ARG A 393 -4.69 17.63 -8.25
N SER A 394 -4.71 16.31 -8.06
CA SER A 394 -5.30 15.65 -6.89
C SER A 394 -4.63 16.08 -5.60
N SER A 395 -3.29 16.08 -5.57
CA SER A 395 -2.51 16.47 -4.40
C SER A 395 -2.69 17.96 -4.06
N LEU A 396 -2.74 18.84 -5.05
CA LEU A 396 -3.02 20.27 -4.82
C LEU A 396 -4.39 20.48 -4.17
N LEU A 397 -5.44 19.78 -4.65
CA LEU A 397 -6.78 19.86 -4.06
C LEU A 397 -6.79 19.31 -2.61
N GLY A 398 -6.07 18.20 -2.38
CA GLY A 398 -5.88 17.66 -1.04
C GLY A 398 -5.16 18.64 -0.10
N ILE A 399 -4.08 19.26 -0.54
CA ILE A 399 -3.34 20.29 0.23
C ILE A 399 -4.22 21.51 0.55
N GLU A 400 -5.05 21.95 -0.39
CA GLU A 400 -6.02 23.02 -0.12
C GLU A 400 -7.01 22.65 1.00
N ASN A 401 -7.42 21.37 1.08
CA ASN A 401 -8.21 20.88 2.21
C ASN A 401 -7.41 20.85 3.50
N LEU A 402 -6.17 20.37 3.50
CA LEU A 402 -5.30 20.39 4.68
C LEU A 402 -5.06 21.79 5.22
N LYS A 403 -4.86 22.79 4.34
CA LYS A 403 -4.74 24.21 4.71
C LYS A 403 -5.97 24.73 5.46
N ARG A 404 -7.15 24.21 5.17
CA ARG A 404 -8.40 24.53 5.90
C ARG A 404 -8.53 23.79 7.23
N ILE A 405 -8.01 22.56 7.31
CA ILE A 405 -8.10 21.72 8.51
C ILE A 405 -7.15 22.19 9.61
N VAL A 406 -5.89 22.50 9.27
CA VAL A 406 -4.84 22.82 10.25
C VAL A 406 -5.27 23.90 11.27
N PRO A 407 -5.87 25.03 10.89
CA PRO A 407 -6.33 26.03 11.85
C PRO A 407 -7.50 25.56 12.74
N GLN A 408 -8.17 24.50 12.37
CA GLN A 408 -9.35 24.00 13.09
C GLN A 408 -9.02 22.85 14.07
N ILE A 409 -7.81 22.31 14.03
CA ILE A 409 -7.45 21.10 14.79
C ILE A 409 -7.73 21.26 16.27
N LEU A 410 -7.28 22.35 16.90
CA LEU A 410 -7.51 22.60 18.33
C LEU A 410 -9.01 22.64 18.66
N GLN A 411 -9.82 23.27 17.81
CA GLN A 411 -11.25 23.34 18.00
C GLN A 411 -11.92 21.98 17.86
N TRP A 412 -11.57 21.20 16.83
CA TRP A 412 -12.20 19.89 16.55
C TRP A 412 -11.82 18.82 17.56
N THR A 413 -10.69 18.98 18.24
CA THR A 413 -10.19 17.99 19.22
C THR A 413 -10.45 18.36 20.66
N THR A 414 -11.02 19.54 20.94
CA THR A 414 -11.37 19.97 22.30
C THR A 414 -12.75 19.43 22.68
N THR A 415 -12.81 18.57 23.72
CA THR A 415 -14.05 17.97 24.22
C THR A 415 -14.70 18.77 25.36
N GLY A 416 -13.95 19.71 25.98
CA GLY A 416 -14.38 20.46 27.16
C GLY A 416 -14.22 19.69 28.47
N GLU A 417 -13.61 18.51 28.44
CA GLU A 417 -13.33 17.73 29.65
C GLU A 417 -12.23 18.39 30.48
N LYS A 418 -12.41 18.45 31.79
CA LYS A 418 -11.40 19.02 32.70
C LYS A 418 -10.14 18.17 32.71
N GLY A 419 -9.02 18.80 32.46
CA GLY A 419 -7.72 18.11 32.42
C GLY A 419 -7.43 17.40 31.10
N GLN A 420 -8.24 17.63 30.06
CA GLN A 420 -7.94 17.15 28.72
C GLN A 420 -6.56 17.60 28.28
N THR A 421 -5.77 16.69 27.72
CA THR A 421 -4.47 16.96 27.15
C THR A 421 -4.60 17.28 25.66
N TYR A 422 -3.51 17.77 25.03
CA TYR A 422 -3.45 18.00 23.59
C TYR A 422 -3.12 16.72 22.77
N GLU A 423 -3.30 15.54 23.35
CA GLU A 423 -2.95 14.27 22.68
C GLU A 423 -3.74 14.08 21.37
N GLU A 424 -5.05 14.32 21.39
CA GLU A 424 -5.89 14.20 20.19
C GLU A 424 -5.53 15.26 19.14
N ALA A 425 -5.20 16.48 19.57
CA ALA A 425 -4.71 17.51 18.66
C ALA A 425 -3.37 17.12 18.04
N SER A 426 -2.46 16.55 18.82
CA SER A 426 -1.18 16.04 18.34
C SER A 426 -1.39 14.92 17.31
N ARG A 427 -2.25 13.93 17.62
CA ARG A 427 -2.56 12.82 16.68
C ARG A 427 -3.09 13.33 15.35
N LEU A 428 -4.08 14.23 15.40
CA LEU A 428 -4.68 14.78 14.18
C LEU A 428 -3.68 15.63 13.39
N TYR A 429 -2.84 16.42 14.05
CA TYR A 429 -1.80 17.20 13.40
C TYR A 429 -0.76 16.32 12.69
N TYR A 430 -0.30 15.24 13.34
CA TYR A 430 0.60 14.28 12.71
C TYR A 430 -0.08 13.51 11.57
N ALA A 431 -1.36 13.20 11.67
CA ALA A 431 -2.12 12.60 10.58
C ALA A 431 -2.19 13.54 9.36
N VAL A 432 -2.35 14.85 9.57
CA VAL A 432 -2.27 15.86 8.50
C VAL A 432 -0.88 15.90 7.86
N ILE A 433 0.19 15.87 8.66
CA ILE A 433 1.57 15.85 8.14
C ILE A 433 1.81 14.58 7.32
N ASN A 434 1.35 13.42 7.78
CA ASN A 434 1.46 12.16 7.06
C ASN A 434 0.70 12.21 5.72
N GLN A 435 -0.51 12.75 5.72
CA GLN A 435 -1.30 12.89 4.49
C GLN A 435 -0.63 13.85 3.49
N TRP A 436 -0.06 14.97 3.96
CA TRP A 436 0.74 15.85 3.13
C TRP A 436 1.96 15.12 2.53
N ASN A 437 2.64 14.31 3.33
CA ASN A 437 3.77 13.51 2.86
C ASN A 437 3.36 12.50 1.78
N ASN A 438 2.20 11.83 1.92
CA ASN A 438 1.66 10.94 0.89
C ASN A 438 1.47 11.68 -0.44
N TYR A 439 0.92 12.89 -0.42
CA TYR A 439 0.75 13.71 -1.62
C TYR A 439 2.09 14.02 -2.31
N LEU A 440 3.17 14.24 -1.55
CA LEU A 440 4.49 14.46 -2.14
C LEU A 440 4.98 13.23 -2.91
N TYR A 441 4.78 12.03 -2.35
CA TYR A 441 5.19 10.77 -2.99
C TYR A 441 4.33 10.42 -4.20
N HIS A 442 3.02 10.67 -4.15
CA HIS A 442 2.15 10.48 -5.32
C HIS A 442 2.64 11.28 -6.52
N VAL A 443 3.07 12.52 -6.29
CA VAL A 443 3.61 13.37 -7.35
C VAL A 443 5.03 12.97 -7.76
N LEU A 444 5.87 12.60 -6.79
CA LEU A 444 7.25 12.15 -7.03
C LEU A 444 7.32 10.98 -8.01
N ALA A 445 6.36 10.07 -7.98
CA ALA A 445 6.31 8.89 -8.84
C ALA A 445 6.28 9.21 -10.34
N ASN A 446 5.78 10.39 -10.74
CA ASN A 446 5.80 10.82 -12.14
C ASN A 446 7.24 11.05 -12.66
N ILE A 447 8.17 11.52 -11.81
CA ILE A 447 9.52 11.87 -12.23
C ILE A 447 10.35 10.58 -12.41
N GLY A 448 10.78 10.32 -13.64
CA GLY A 448 11.37 9.05 -14.02
C GLY A 448 10.40 7.88 -13.94
N GLY A 449 9.09 8.14 -14.01
CA GLY A 449 8.02 7.16 -13.99
C GLY A 449 7.86 6.44 -15.32
N ILE A 450 7.31 5.23 -15.25
CA ILE A 450 7.01 4.37 -16.41
C ILE A 450 5.61 3.80 -16.21
N TYR A 451 4.72 3.98 -17.18
CA TYR A 451 3.45 3.27 -17.24
C TYR A 451 3.69 1.81 -17.62
N ILE A 452 3.14 0.91 -16.83
CA ILE A 452 3.31 -0.54 -17.01
C ILE A 452 1.96 -1.17 -17.33
N GLU A 453 1.84 -1.81 -18.49
CA GLU A 453 0.63 -2.49 -18.91
C GLU A 453 0.79 -4.01 -18.83
N ASN A 454 -0.21 -4.69 -18.28
CA ASN A 454 -0.29 -6.16 -18.30
C ASN A 454 -0.70 -6.63 -19.69
N THR A 455 0.28 -6.83 -20.56
CA THR A 455 0.09 -7.13 -21.98
C THR A 455 0.02 -8.62 -22.24
N ILE A 456 -0.80 -8.99 -23.23
CA ILE A 456 -0.86 -10.36 -23.76
C ILE A 456 -0.62 -10.32 -25.26
N VAL A 457 -0.16 -11.44 -25.83
CA VAL A 457 0.10 -11.55 -27.28
C VAL A 457 -1.17 -11.20 -28.06
N GLY A 458 -1.06 -10.23 -28.97
CA GLY A 458 -2.15 -9.83 -29.86
C GLY A 458 -2.98 -8.63 -29.38
N ASP A 459 -2.76 -8.08 -28.17
CA ASP A 459 -3.54 -6.91 -27.70
C ASP A 459 -3.06 -5.55 -28.27
N GLY A 460 -1.91 -5.54 -28.94
CA GLY A 460 -1.36 -4.34 -29.60
C GLY A 460 -0.86 -3.25 -28.64
N VAL A 461 -0.80 -3.51 -27.36
CA VAL A 461 -0.38 -2.57 -26.31
C VAL A 461 1.11 -2.77 -25.99
N LYS A 462 1.83 -1.68 -25.73
CA LYS A 462 3.21 -1.74 -25.24
C LYS A 462 3.23 -1.97 -23.74
N THR A 463 4.10 -2.87 -23.28
CA THR A 463 4.27 -3.14 -21.84
C THR A 463 4.78 -1.93 -21.07
N TYR A 464 5.68 -1.12 -21.66
CA TYR A 464 6.32 0.01 -21.01
C TYR A 464 6.18 1.29 -21.82
N THR A 465 5.76 2.38 -21.17
CA THR A 465 5.70 3.73 -21.77
C THR A 465 6.16 4.74 -20.72
N PHE A 466 7.11 5.60 -21.09
CA PHE A 466 7.60 6.63 -20.15
C PHE A 466 6.57 7.72 -19.92
N VAL A 467 6.52 8.25 -18.70
CA VAL A 467 5.68 9.40 -18.34
C VAL A 467 6.10 10.63 -19.16
N GLU A 468 5.13 11.37 -19.64
CA GLU A 468 5.31 12.54 -20.50
C GLU A 468 6.16 13.62 -19.81
N LYS A 469 6.98 14.34 -20.59
CA LYS A 469 7.88 15.39 -20.11
C LYS A 469 7.16 16.45 -19.31
N GLU A 470 6.03 16.89 -19.80
CA GLU A 470 5.21 17.96 -19.21
C GLU A 470 4.69 17.57 -17.82
N LYS A 471 4.28 16.33 -17.63
CA LYS A 471 3.85 15.81 -16.33
C LYS A 471 5.01 15.75 -15.33
N GLN A 472 6.19 15.31 -15.79
CA GLN A 472 7.38 15.26 -14.95
C GLN A 472 7.84 16.67 -14.53
N GLN A 473 7.77 17.65 -15.43
CA GLN A 473 8.09 19.07 -15.14
C GLN A 473 7.08 19.67 -14.16
N ALA A 474 5.78 19.42 -14.34
CA ALA A 474 4.74 19.86 -13.41
C ALA A 474 4.95 19.24 -12.02
N SER A 475 5.36 17.98 -11.96
CA SER A 475 5.66 17.29 -10.71
C SER A 475 6.87 17.86 -10.00
N LEU A 476 7.94 18.18 -10.72
CA LEU A 476 9.09 18.88 -10.14
C LEU A 476 8.68 20.24 -9.57
N LYS A 477 7.89 21.01 -10.33
CA LYS A 477 7.40 22.30 -9.86
C LYS A 477 6.59 22.17 -8.58
N PHE A 478 5.68 21.18 -8.50
CA PHE A 478 4.91 20.89 -7.28
C PHE A 478 5.82 20.62 -6.07
N LEU A 479 6.83 19.75 -6.24
CA LEU A 479 7.76 19.45 -5.15
C LEU A 479 8.58 20.68 -4.73
N MET A 480 8.99 21.51 -5.66
CA MET A 480 9.67 22.76 -5.34
C MET A 480 8.78 23.71 -4.53
N ASP A 481 7.51 23.81 -4.88
CA ASP A 481 6.59 24.74 -4.22
C ASP A 481 6.13 24.21 -2.85
N GLU A 482 5.83 22.91 -2.71
CA GLU A 482 5.15 22.35 -1.54
C GLU A 482 6.08 21.76 -0.47
N VAL A 483 7.32 21.35 -0.81
CA VAL A 483 8.26 20.78 0.18
C VAL A 483 9.64 21.46 0.16
N LEU A 484 10.18 21.82 -1.01
CA LEU A 484 11.50 22.46 -1.09
C LEU A 484 11.42 23.98 -0.82
N THR A 485 10.23 24.52 -0.67
CA THR A 485 9.95 25.84 -0.08
C THR A 485 9.31 25.61 1.29
N TYR A 486 9.61 26.47 2.29
CA TYR A 486 9.08 26.30 3.65
C TYR A 486 7.55 26.44 3.68
N PRO A 487 6.77 25.37 3.93
CA PRO A 487 5.31 25.44 3.94
C PRO A 487 4.81 25.97 5.30
N LYS A 488 4.78 27.29 5.46
CA LYS A 488 4.39 27.98 6.70
C LYS A 488 3.02 27.55 7.20
N TRP A 489 2.08 27.30 6.28
CA TRP A 489 0.72 26.88 6.61
C TRP A 489 0.66 25.58 7.43
N LEU A 490 1.70 24.72 7.31
CA LEU A 490 1.78 23.44 8.01
C LEU A 490 2.66 23.48 9.24
N PHE A 491 3.80 24.17 9.19
CA PHE A 491 4.84 24.12 10.22
C PHE A 491 4.99 25.38 11.08
N ASP A 492 4.33 26.50 10.71
CA ASP A 492 4.30 27.74 11.49
C ASP A 492 2.86 27.98 11.96
N THR A 493 2.37 27.10 12.84
CA THR A 493 0.97 26.99 13.22
C THR A 493 0.78 27.01 14.73
N GLU A 494 -0.39 27.45 15.19
CA GLU A 494 -0.73 27.46 16.61
C GLU A 494 -0.72 26.02 17.18
N VAL A 495 -1.31 25.05 16.48
CA VAL A 495 -1.36 23.66 16.96
C VAL A 495 0.03 23.06 17.17
N GLY A 496 1.01 23.44 16.34
CA GLY A 496 2.40 23.00 16.49
C GLY A 496 3.06 23.42 17.80
N GLN A 497 2.50 24.44 18.50
CA GLN A 497 3.01 24.89 19.80
C GLN A 497 2.50 24.01 20.97
N TYR A 498 1.44 23.21 20.76
CA TYR A 498 0.83 22.36 21.77
C TYR A 498 1.09 20.88 21.57
N THR A 499 1.73 20.48 20.45
CA THR A 499 2.11 19.09 20.22
C THR A 499 3.26 18.72 21.15
N TYR A 500 3.11 17.60 21.86
CA TYR A 500 4.12 17.11 22.80
C TYR A 500 4.26 15.60 22.68
N LEU A 501 5.39 15.11 23.16
CA LEU A 501 5.64 13.67 23.21
C LEU A 501 4.90 13.04 24.39
N LEU A 502 4.48 11.78 24.21
CA LEU A 502 3.92 11.00 25.32
C LEU A 502 4.93 10.89 26.46
N ARG A 503 4.41 10.85 27.70
CA ARG A 503 5.20 10.92 28.93
C ARG A 503 6.27 9.83 29.07
N ASN A 504 6.09 8.70 28.37
CA ASN A 504 7.05 7.58 28.37
C ASN A 504 8.23 7.77 27.44
N THR A 505 8.26 8.86 26.68
CA THR A 505 9.33 9.16 25.74
C THR A 505 10.45 9.91 26.45
N PRO A 506 11.72 9.52 26.31
CA PRO A 506 12.84 10.25 26.91
C PRO A 506 12.87 11.70 26.43
N ILE A 507 12.80 12.65 27.35
CA ILE A 507 12.92 14.09 27.07
C ILE A 507 14.29 14.38 26.41
N GLY A 508 14.29 15.17 25.36
CA GLY A 508 15.50 15.65 24.68
C GLY A 508 16.09 14.74 23.61
N LYS A 509 15.62 13.48 23.46
CA LYS A 509 16.08 12.60 22.37
C LYS A 509 15.10 12.51 21.18
N GLN A 510 13.85 12.83 21.38
CA GLN A 510 12.80 12.63 20.40
C GLN A 510 11.86 13.84 20.29
N GLU A 511 12.35 15.01 20.66
CA GLU A 511 11.63 16.25 20.41
C GLU A 511 11.58 16.49 18.90
N ASN A 512 10.53 16.00 18.28
CA ASN A 512 10.25 16.27 16.87
C ASN A 512 9.68 17.69 16.71
N ALA A 513 10.56 18.69 16.79
CA ALA A 513 10.15 20.01 16.38
C ALA A 513 9.59 19.95 14.95
N PRO A 514 8.48 20.64 14.63
CA PRO A 514 7.91 20.70 13.29
C PRO A 514 8.97 20.99 12.21
N THR A 515 9.93 21.85 12.49
CA THR A 515 11.05 22.14 11.59
C THR A 515 11.95 20.92 11.33
N GLN A 516 12.11 20.02 12.29
CA GLN A 516 12.89 18.79 12.08
C GLN A 516 12.14 17.81 11.18
N ILE A 517 10.82 17.71 11.32
CA ILE A 517 9.97 16.90 10.43
C ILE A 517 10.12 17.37 8.99
N LEU A 518 10.05 18.69 8.75
CA LEU A 518 10.26 19.25 7.40
C LEU A 518 11.65 18.92 6.86
N LYS A 519 12.70 19.09 7.67
CA LYS A 519 14.08 18.77 7.24
C LYS A 519 14.22 17.30 6.82
N ASN A 520 13.58 16.41 7.56
CA ASN A 520 13.57 14.98 7.25
C ASN A 520 12.79 14.72 5.94
N ALA A 521 11.60 15.30 5.79
CA ALA A 521 10.81 15.17 4.55
C ALA A 521 11.60 15.68 3.32
N GLN A 522 12.25 16.84 3.43
CA GLN A 522 13.12 17.37 2.38
C GLN A 522 14.28 16.43 2.05
N ALA A 523 14.93 15.84 3.06
CA ALA A 523 16.03 14.92 2.86
C ALA A 523 15.55 13.65 2.12
N TYR A 524 14.45 13.04 2.55
CA TYR A 524 13.91 11.83 1.92
C TYR A 524 13.44 12.08 0.48
N ILE A 525 12.70 13.15 0.24
CA ILE A 525 12.27 13.52 -1.12
C ILE A 525 13.48 13.73 -2.04
N LEU A 526 14.52 14.41 -1.58
CA LEU A 526 15.73 14.63 -2.38
C LEU A 526 16.51 13.32 -2.61
N TRP A 527 16.60 12.43 -1.62
CA TRP A 527 17.26 11.14 -1.79
C TRP A 527 16.52 10.24 -2.77
N ASP A 528 15.19 10.19 -2.68
CA ASP A 528 14.38 9.37 -3.59
C ASP A 528 14.33 9.97 -4.99
N LEU A 529 14.27 11.31 -5.10
CA LEU A 529 14.32 12.02 -6.37
C LEU A 529 15.66 11.84 -7.10
N LEU A 530 16.77 11.87 -6.35
CA LEU A 530 18.12 11.72 -6.89
C LEU A 530 18.65 10.27 -6.76
N GLY A 531 17.80 9.33 -6.43
CA GLY A 531 18.14 7.91 -6.38
C GLY A 531 18.62 7.39 -7.74
N ASN A 532 19.71 6.62 -7.75
CA ASN A 532 20.33 6.18 -9.00
C ASN A 532 19.37 5.41 -9.91
N THR A 533 18.51 4.58 -9.36
CA THR A 533 17.52 3.81 -10.14
C THR A 533 16.57 4.73 -10.91
N ARG A 534 16.08 5.79 -10.27
CA ARG A 534 15.22 6.80 -10.89
C ARG A 534 15.95 7.58 -11.97
N LEU A 535 17.17 8.06 -11.68
CA LEU A 535 17.98 8.78 -12.66
C LEU A 535 18.34 7.90 -13.87
N MET A 536 18.59 6.60 -13.67
CA MET A 536 18.83 5.66 -14.78
C MET A 536 17.59 5.51 -15.65
N ARG A 537 16.38 5.44 -15.09
CA ARG A 537 15.13 5.44 -15.89
C ARG A 537 14.97 6.72 -16.71
N MET A 538 15.37 7.88 -16.17
CA MET A 538 15.36 9.15 -16.91
C MET A 538 16.37 9.15 -18.06
N ILE A 539 17.57 8.61 -17.85
CA ILE A 539 18.61 8.47 -18.90
C ILE A 539 18.14 7.50 -19.98
N GLU A 540 17.51 6.39 -19.60
CA GLU A 540 16.93 5.45 -20.56
C GLU A 540 15.82 6.13 -21.39
N ASN A 541 14.96 6.91 -20.75
CA ASN A 541 13.95 7.72 -21.45
C ASN A 541 14.59 8.69 -22.45
N GLU A 542 15.68 9.36 -22.07
CA GLU A 542 16.42 10.25 -22.96
C GLU A 542 17.02 9.49 -24.15
N SER A 543 17.57 8.29 -23.91
CA SER A 543 18.14 7.48 -24.98
C SER A 543 17.11 7.01 -26.02
N VAL A 544 15.88 6.73 -25.58
CA VAL A 544 14.77 6.26 -26.42
C VAL A 544 14.02 7.42 -27.10
N ASN A 545 13.73 8.49 -26.36
CA ASN A 545 12.84 9.58 -26.80
C ASN A 545 13.56 10.91 -27.09
N GLY A 546 14.87 10.99 -26.85
CA GLY A 546 15.70 12.18 -27.15
C GLY A 546 15.15 13.43 -26.50
N LYS A 547 14.96 14.50 -27.27
CA LYS A 547 14.48 15.82 -26.80
C LYS A 547 13.07 15.80 -26.17
N LYS A 548 12.29 14.75 -26.38
CA LYS A 548 10.96 14.58 -25.77
C LYS A 548 11.04 14.07 -24.32
N ALA A 549 12.20 13.56 -23.90
CA ALA A 549 12.40 13.14 -22.53
C ALA A 549 12.62 14.37 -21.60
N PHE A 550 12.21 14.22 -20.34
CA PHE A 550 12.66 15.09 -19.26
C PHE A 550 14.01 14.58 -18.76
N THR A 551 15.07 15.35 -18.95
CA THR A 551 16.44 14.88 -18.74
C THR A 551 16.91 15.08 -17.29
N VAL A 552 17.92 14.30 -16.87
CA VAL A 552 18.57 14.47 -15.57
C VAL A 552 19.20 15.86 -15.43
N VAL A 553 19.69 16.43 -16.52
CA VAL A 553 20.26 17.80 -16.54
C VAL A 553 19.18 18.84 -16.27
N GLU A 554 18.01 18.73 -16.89
CA GLU A 554 16.87 19.64 -16.64
C GLU A 554 16.38 19.53 -15.19
N LEU A 555 16.33 18.31 -14.63
CA LEU A 555 16.01 18.07 -13.21
C LEU A 555 17.00 18.81 -12.29
N MET A 556 18.31 18.62 -12.52
CA MET A 556 19.36 19.27 -11.71
C MET A 556 19.30 20.80 -11.81
N ASP A 557 19.10 21.33 -13.01
CA ASP A 557 18.98 22.78 -13.21
C ASP A 557 17.78 23.37 -12.45
N GLY A 558 16.64 22.67 -12.46
CA GLY A 558 15.45 23.07 -11.69
C GLY A 558 15.72 23.09 -10.19
N LEU A 559 16.29 22.01 -9.66
CA LEU A 559 16.65 21.89 -8.23
C LEU A 559 17.70 22.94 -7.82
N HIS A 560 18.75 23.12 -8.60
CA HIS A 560 19.78 24.14 -8.31
C HIS A 560 19.18 25.53 -8.19
N LYS A 561 18.40 25.95 -9.18
CA LYS A 561 17.77 27.29 -9.19
C LYS A 561 16.82 27.50 -8.00
N ASN A 562 16.07 26.46 -7.61
CA ASN A 562 15.18 26.53 -6.45
C ASN A 562 15.98 26.64 -5.15
N ILE A 563 16.96 25.76 -4.94
CA ILE A 563 17.66 25.59 -3.65
C ILE A 563 18.76 26.63 -3.43
N PHE A 564 19.48 27.00 -4.49
CA PHE A 564 20.59 27.96 -4.42
C PHE A 564 20.26 29.33 -4.98
N GLY A 565 19.03 29.58 -5.47
CA GLY A 565 18.66 30.81 -6.12
C GLY A 565 18.87 32.07 -5.25
N ILE A 566 18.68 31.97 -3.93
CA ILE A 566 19.00 33.09 -3.01
C ILE A 566 20.50 33.36 -2.98
N THR A 567 21.31 32.29 -2.88
CA THR A 567 22.78 32.41 -2.89
C THR A 567 23.31 32.89 -4.24
N GLU A 568 22.74 32.48 -5.36
CA GLU A 568 23.09 32.93 -6.70
C GLU A 568 22.90 34.48 -6.83
N ARG A 569 21.78 34.97 -6.29
CA ARG A 569 21.50 36.43 -6.30
C ARG A 569 22.29 37.24 -5.25
N GLY A 570 23.17 36.59 -4.46
CA GLY A 570 23.97 37.22 -3.42
C GLY A 570 23.23 37.47 -2.11
N GLY A 571 22.05 36.87 -1.94
CA GLY A 571 21.31 36.86 -0.68
C GLY A 571 21.94 35.92 0.35
N ILE A 572 21.60 36.09 1.62
CA ILE A 572 22.05 35.29 2.74
C ILE A 572 20.99 34.23 3.04
N PRO A 573 21.30 32.92 2.90
CA PRO A 573 20.34 31.89 3.21
C PRO A 573 20.05 31.81 4.73
N ASN A 574 18.78 31.78 5.09
CA ASN A 574 18.34 31.57 6.47
C ASN A 574 18.61 30.14 6.95
N VAL A 575 18.29 29.82 8.22
CA VAL A 575 18.59 28.53 8.81
C VAL A 575 17.90 27.34 8.09
N MET A 576 16.68 27.53 7.57
CA MET A 576 15.95 26.49 6.85
C MET A 576 16.53 26.31 5.44
N GLU A 577 16.85 27.38 4.76
CA GLU A 577 17.50 27.34 3.43
C GLU A 577 18.89 26.69 3.52
N ARG A 578 19.68 27.01 4.56
CA ARG A 578 20.96 26.30 4.81
C ARG A 578 20.76 24.81 5.06
N SER A 579 19.71 24.43 5.78
CA SER A 579 19.39 23.02 5.98
C SER A 579 19.03 22.32 4.68
N LEU A 580 18.18 22.94 3.85
CA LEU A 580 17.79 22.42 2.54
C LEU A 580 19.00 22.27 1.61
N GLN A 581 19.89 23.26 1.57
CA GLN A 581 21.14 23.18 0.78
C GLN A 581 22.03 22.01 1.23
N LYS A 582 22.08 21.73 2.55
CA LYS A 582 22.82 20.57 3.10
C LYS A 582 22.14 19.25 2.73
N ASN A 583 20.82 19.16 2.81
CA ASN A 583 20.07 17.96 2.39
C ASN A 583 20.30 17.66 0.90
N PHE A 584 20.29 18.68 0.06
CA PHE A 584 20.56 18.50 -1.38
C PHE A 584 22.00 18.05 -1.62
N LEU A 585 22.96 18.65 -0.92
CA LEU A 585 24.35 18.21 -0.97
C LEU A 585 24.50 16.75 -0.56
N ASP A 586 23.86 16.32 0.53
CA ASP A 586 23.87 14.95 1.01
C ASP A 586 23.32 13.96 -0.03
N ALA A 587 22.20 14.29 -0.64
CA ALA A 587 21.58 13.47 -1.69
C ALA A 587 22.49 13.33 -2.94
N LEU A 588 23.22 14.39 -3.29
CA LEU A 588 24.21 14.34 -4.37
C LEU A 588 25.43 13.49 -4.02
N LEU A 589 25.91 13.62 -2.78
CA LEU A 589 27.10 12.88 -2.29
C LEU A 589 26.84 11.38 -2.19
N THR A 590 25.60 10.96 -1.92
CA THR A 590 25.19 9.57 -1.72
C THR A 590 25.51 8.81 -2.93
N ALA A 591 26.15 8.58 -3.71
CA ALA A 591 26.56 7.73 -4.82
C ALA A 591 27.57 8.42 -5.76
N ALA A 592 27.80 9.72 -5.56
CA ALA A 592 28.82 10.45 -6.33
C ALA A 592 30.22 10.38 -5.69
N ALA A 593 30.28 10.09 -4.37
CA ALA A 593 31.53 9.97 -3.64
C ALA A 593 32.34 8.74 -4.06
N GLU A 594 33.66 8.84 -3.99
CA GLU A 594 34.54 7.69 -4.18
C GLU A 594 34.33 6.65 -3.05
N PRO A 595 34.50 5.35 -3.33
CA PRO A 595 34.17 4.27 -2.37
C PRO A 595 34.90 4.33 -1.03
N GLU A 596 36.08 4.90 -1.00
CA GLU A 596 36.86 5.06 0.24
C GLU A 596 36.32 6.15 1.16
N ALA A 597 35.57 7.12 0.62
CA ALA A 597 34.95 8.20 1.37
C ALA A 597 33.59 7.79 1.99
N VAL A 598 33.02 6.67 1.57
CA VAL A 598 31.65 6.21 1.95
C VAL A 598 31.62 5.47 3.31
N LYS A 599 32.69 5.40 4.08
CA LYS A 599 32.67 4.77 5.43
C LYS A 599 31.80 5.52 6.45
N ILE A 600 31.10 6.57 6.06
CA ILE A 600 30.25 7.39 6.95
C ILE A 600 28.77 7.05 6.70
N ASN A 601 28.15 6.44 7.72
CA ASN A 601 26.72 6.39 8.01
C ASN A 601 25.79 5.36 7.36
N LYS A 602 26.07 4.08 7.55
CA LYS A 602 24.98 3.06 7.57
C LYS A 602 24.04 3.18 8.79
N LYS A 603 24.32 4.06 9.73
CA LYS A 603 23.57 4.16 10.99
C LYS A 603 22.35 5.09 10.94
N ILE A 604 22.26 5.98 9.95
CA ILE A 604 21.13 6.92 9.81
C ILE A 604 19.93 6.30 9.07
N ALA A 605 20.15 5.22 8.32
CA ALA A 605 19.09 4.56 7.56
C ALA A 605 18.07 3.78 8.41
N ASN A 606 18.28 3.64 9.71
CA ASN A 606 17.41 2.85 10.59
C ASN A 606 16.47 3.67 11.50
N GLU A 607 16.44 4.99 11.37
CA GLU A 607 15.48 5.83 12.11
C GLU A 607 14.26 6.19 11.24
N HIS A 608 13.57 5.17 10.75
CA HIS A 608 12.31 5.31 10.02
C HIS A 608 11.10 5.50 10.96
N PHE A 609 11.11 6.52 11.78
CA PHE A 609 10.08 6.65 12.82
C PHE A 609 8.75 7.27 12.35
N LEU A 610 8.68 7.89 11.18
CA LEU A 610 7.45 8.58 10.72
C LEU A 610 6.76 7.94 9.49
N LEU A 611 7.43 7.07 8.75
CA LEU A 611 6.86 6.47 7.53
C LEU A 611 6.28 5.06 7.73
N ASP A 612 6.66 4.36 8.81
CA ASP A 612 6.19 2.99 9.05
C ASP A 612 4.74 2.90 9.58
N HIS A 613 4.12 4.01 9.95
CA HIS A 613 2.76 4.00 10.49
C HIS A 613 1.65 4.19 9.45
N ALA A 614 1.99 4.57 8.22
CA ALA A 614 0.98 4.85 7.20
C ALA A 614 0.59 3.65 6.33
N THR A 615 1.27 2.50 6.43
CA THR A 615 1.35 1.64 5.26
C THR A 615 0.65 0.30 5.34
N SER A 616 0.08 -0.16 6.42
CA SER A 616 -0.60 -1.46 6.32
C SER A 616 -1.91 -1.53 7.07
N PHE A 617 -2.95 -1.28 6.34
CA PHE A 617 -4.30 -1.67 6.71
C PHE A 617 -4.47 -3.20 6.68
N CYS A 618 -3.74 -3.91 5.83
CA CYS A 618 -3.82 -5.35 5.65
C CYS A 618 -2.43 -5.99 5.68
N SER A 619 -2.26 -7.04 6.48
CA SER A 619 -1.01 -7.82 6.53
C SER A 619 -0.69 -8.56 5.23
N CYS A 620 -1.69 -8.79 4.37
CA CYS A 620 -1.48 -9.38 3.04
C CYS A 620 -0.60 -8.49 2.15
N TYR A 621 -0.65 -7.15 2.29
CA TYR A 621 0.27 -6.26 1.58
C TYR A 621 1.75 -6.57 1.86
N ALA A 622 2.12 -6.78 3.13
CA ALA A 622 3.50 -7.12 3.49
C ALA A 622 3.90 -8.52 3.00
N ALA A 623 2.95 -9.46 2.90
CA ALA A 623 3.16 -10.78 2.33
C ALA A 623 3.30 -10.71 0.80
N GLU A 624 2.47 -9.93 0.12
CA GLU A 624 2.57 -9.64 -1.33
C GLU A 624 3.93 -9.04 -1.68
N GLN A 625 4.37 -8.00 -0.98
CA GLN A 625 5.67 -7.37 -1.21
C GLN A 625 6.85 -8.34 -0.99
N ARG A 626 6.74 -9.26 -0.03
CA ARG A 626 7.75 -10.30 0.16
C ARG A 626 7.74 -11.36 -0.93
N ALA A 627 6.57 -11.77 -1.40
CA ALA A 627 6.42 -12.72 -2.50
C ALA A 627 6.96 -12.15 -3.80
N LEU A 628 6.64 -10.90 -4.13
CA LEU A 628 7.17 -10.17 -5.29
C LEU A 628 8.71 -10.11 -5.27
N ARG A 629 9.32 -9.82 -4.12
CA ARG A 629 10.80 -9.79 -3.98
C ARG A 629 11.46 -11.18 -4.12
N GLN A 630 10.74 -12.26 -3.89
CA GLN A 630 11.26 -13.62 -4.06
C GLN A 630 11.06 -14.15 -5.49
N GLU A 631 9.97 -13.81 -6.16
CA GLU A 631 9.68 -14.24 -7.53
C GLU A 631 10.53 -13.54 -8.59
N ASP A 632 10.95 -12.31 -8.35
CA ASP A 632 11.82 -11.52 -9.25
C ASP A 632 13.18 -12.18 -9.57
N ARG A 633 13.59 -13.19 -8.81
CA ARG A 633 14.88 -13.87 -9.01
C ARG A 633 14.87 -14.96 -10.08
N MET A 634 13.69 -15.39 -10.52
CA MET A 634 13.60 -16.62 -11.36
C MET A 634 13.60 -16.37 -12.87
N GLY A 635 13.49 -15.15 -13.37
CA GLY A 635 13.38 -14.88 -14.82
C GLY A 635 14.31 -13.83 -15.40
N ALA A 636 15.00 -13.03 -14.58
CA ALA A 636 15.88 -11.98 -15.10
C ALA A 636 17.13 -12.58 -15.75
N PRO A 637 17.52 -12.14 -16.96
CA PRO A 637 18.76 -12.57 -17.60
C PRO A 637 19.93 -12.33 -16.64
N ARG A 638 20.82 -13.30 -16.48
CA ARG A 638 22.01 -13.21 -15.59
C ARG A 638 22.87 -11.97 -15.87
N VAL A 639 22.80 -11.44 -17.09
CA VAL A 639 23.46 -10.21 -17.52
C VAL A 639 23.02 -8.98 -16.70
N LEU A 640 21.76 -8.90 -16.28
CA LEU A 640 21.24 -7.76 -15.48
C LEU A 640 21.75 -7.77 -14.02
N ASN A 641 22.05 -8.95 -13.48
CA ASN A 641 22.56 -9.08 -12.10
C ASN A 641 24.07 -8.86 -11.98
N PHE A 642 24.82 -9.00 -13.10
CA PHE A 642 26.27 -8.91 -13.08
C PHE A 642 26.80 -7.47 -12.96
N TYR A 643 26.03 -6.48 -13.42
CA TYR A 643 26.48 -5.10 -13.55
C TYR A 643 25.88 -4.12 -12.53
N GLY A 644 24.99 -4.54 -11.63
CA GLY A 644 24.24 -3.64 -10.76
C GLY A 644 25.08 -2.62 -10.00
N SER A 645 26.19 -3.02 -9.40
CA SER A 645 27.08 -2.10 -8.68
C SER A 645 28.09 -1.36 -9.57
N GLN A 646 28.43 -1.91 -10.76
CA GLN A 646 29.37 -1.29 -11.69
C GLN A 646 28.67 -0.32 -12.66
N LEU A 647 27.44 -0.62 -13.10
CA LEU A 647 26.62 0.31 -13.91
C LEU A 647 26.44 1.67 -13.21
N ASN A 648 26.32 1.69 -11.89
CA ASN A 648 26.25 2.94 -11.15
C ASN A 648 27.48 3.82 -11.31
N ARG A 649 28.68 3.25 -11.57
CA ARG A 649 29.93 4.01 -11.74
C ARG A 649 30.11 4.61 -13.12
N ILE A 650 29.54 3.99 -14.14
CA ILE A 650 29.67 4.45 -15.54
C ILE A 650 28.42 5.19 -16.03
N SER A 651 27.40 5.32 -15.18
CA SER A 651 26.17 6.02 -15.52
C SER A 651 26.39 7.53 -15.62
N ASP A 652 25.77 8.17 -16.60
CA ASP A 652 25.73 9.63 -16.72
C ASP A 652 25.10 10.31 -15.49
N ALA A 653 24.26 9.60 -14.72
CA ALA A 653 23.76 10.08 -13.43
C ALA A 653 24.90 10.51 -12.48
N ILE A 654 25.99 9.74 -12.42
CA ILE A 654 27.16 10.09 -11.60
C ILE A 654 27.88 11.30 -12.17
N SER A 655 28.03 11.39 -13.48
CA SER A 655 28.65 12.54 -14.15
C SER A 655 27.87 13.83 -13.86
N VAL A 656 26.53 13.79 -13.94
CA VAL A 656 25.67 14.93 -13.67
C VAL A 656 25.74 15.32 -12.18
N LYS A 657 25.70 14.35 -11.25
CA LYS A 657 25.86 14.64 -9.81
C LYS A 657 27.20 15.31 -9.49
N ARG A 658 28.29 14.80 -10.06
CA ARG A 658 29.64 15.39 -9.87
C ARG A 658 29.74 16.78 -10.50
N GLY A 659 29.15 16.97 -11.68
CA GLY A 659 29.06 18.28 -12.32
C GLY A 659 28.33 19.30 -11.47
N GLU A 660 27.21 18.90 -10.86
CA GLU A 660 26.43 19.73 -9.95
C GLU A 660 27.20 20.06 -8.66
N LEU A 661 27.91 19.10 -8.07
CA LEU A 661 28.78 19.34 -6.90
C LEU A 661 29.87 20.39 -7.22
N LEU A 662 30.49 20.33 -8.38
CA LEU A 662 31.48 21.31 -8.82
C LEU A 662 30.86 22.68 -9.08
N ARG A 663 29.65 22.75 -9.62
CA ARG A 663 28.87 23.97 -9.81
C ARG A 663 28.56 24.64 -8.45
N ILE A 664 28.06 23.87 -7.49
CA ILE A 664 27.80 24.35 -6.12
C ILE A 664 29.10 24.86 -5.49
N LYS A 665 30.19 24.11 -5.55
CA LYS A 665 31.48 24.53 -5.02
C LYS A 665 31.91 25.89 -5.58
N LYS A 666 31.86 26.07 -6.90
CA LYS A 666 32.23 27.34 -7.57
C LYS A 666 31.34 28.52 -7.12
N LEU A 667 30.04 28.29 -6.99
CA LEU A 667 29.11 29.29 -6.48
C LEU A 667 29.48 29.67 -5.03
N LEU A 668 29.65 28.71 -4.13
CA LEU A 668 29.93 28.96 -2.72
C LEU A 668 31.29 29.65 -2.53
N GLN A 669 32.31 29.30 -3.29
CA GLN A 669 33.62 29.97 -3.29
C GLN A 669 33.49 31.44 -3.65
N SER A 670 32.62 31.79 -4.62
CA SER A 670 32.37 33.18 -5.01
C SER A 670 31.62 33.99 -3.95
N ARG A 671 31.07 33.33 -2.90
CA ARG A 671 30.28 33.96 -1.83
C ARG A 671 30.96 33.96 -0.46
N LEU A 672 32.20 33.45 -0.34
CA LEU A 672 32.94 33.43 0.92
C LEU A 672 33.23 34.82 1.52
N GLY A 673 33.21 35.88 0.71
CA GLY A 673 33.38 37.28 1.15
C GLY A 673 32.18 37.87 1.91
N THR A 674 31.15 37.06 2.22
CA THR A 674 29.98 37.55 2.97
C THR A 674 30.37 38.01 4.38
N SER A 675 29.72 39.05 4.89
CA SER A 675 29.86 39.51 6.27
C SER A 675 29.10 38.65 7.28
N ASP A 676 28.12 37.86 6.83
CA ASP A 676 27.37 36.96 7.70
C ASP A 676 28.22 35.75 8.07
N THR A 677 28.53 35.61 9.37
CA THR A 677 29.39 34.54 9.88
C THR A 677 28.76 33.15 9.74
N ALA A 678 27.44 33.02 9.94
CA ALA A 678 26.76 31.74 9.84
C ALA A 678 26.70 31.24 8.39
N ALA A 679 26.47 32.15 7.44
CA ALA A 679 26.51 31.82 6.02
C ALA A 679 27.94 31.47 5.56
N ARG A 680 28.96 32.17 6.04
CA ARG A 680 30.35 31.83 5.73
C ARG A 680 30.74 30.46 6.22
N TYR A 681 30.46 30.11 7.48
CA TYR A 681 30.72 28.77 8.02
C TYR A 681 29.95 27.71 7.26
N HIS A 682 28.70 27.97 6.86
CA HIS A 682 27.92 27.06 6.04
C HIS A 682 28.58 26.82 4.68
N TYR A 683 29.06 27.85 4.00
CA TYR A 683 29.72 27.71 2.71
C TYR A 683 31.06 26.99 2.83
N GLU A 684 31.87 27.29 3.84
CA GLU A 684 33.13 26.60 4.13
C GLU A 684 32.93 25.10 4.41
N ASP A 685 31.92 24.75 5.24
CA ASP A 685 31.55 23.36 5.52
C ASP A 685 31.15 22.59 4.27
N MET A 686 30.27 23.16 3.45
CA MET A 686 29.81 22.51 2.22
C MET A 686 30.96 22.34 1.21
N ILE A 687 31.84 23.33 1.06
CA ILE A 687 33.03 23.23 0.19
C ILE A 687 33.95 22.10 0.68
N LEU A 688 34.20 22.03 2.00
CA LEU A 688 35.01 20.98 2.61
C LEU A 688 34.44 19.59 2.32
N ARG A 689 33.14 19.40 2.51
CA ARG A 689 32.44 18.13 2.24
C ARG A 689 32.54 17.73 0.76
N ILE A 690 32.35 18.66 -0.16
CA ILE A 690 32.52 18.42 -1.60
C ILE A 690 33.95 17.99 -1.94
N ASN A 691 34.95 18.72 -1.41
CA ASN A 691 36.35 18.39 -1.65
C ASN A 691 36.71 17.00 -1.14
N THR A 692 36.31 16.67 0.08
CA THR A 692 36.52 15.34 0.69
C THR A 692 35.89 14.24 -0.14
N ALA A 693 34.65 14.42 -0.56
CA ALA A 693 33.91 13.40 -1.33
C ALA A 693 34.47 13.17 -2.73
N LEU A 694 34.99 14.20 -3.37
CA LEU A 694 35.56 14.13 -4.71
C LEU A 694 37.09 13.92 -4.71
N GLY A 695 37.73 13.77 -3.54
CA GLY A 695 39.18 13.58 -3.43
C GLY A 695 39.98 14.79 -3.90
N ILE A 696 39.40 16.00 -3.86
CA ILE A 696 40.08 17.23 -4.26
C ILE A 696 40.92 17.74 -3.09
N LYS A 697 42.22 17.84 -3.32
CA LYS A 697 43.20 18.37 -2.35
C LYS A 697 43.14 19.89 -2.29
#